data_a3ac4dc31918c74a2ac4794a77b990d0
#
_entry.id   a3ac4dc31918c74a2ac4794a77b990d0
#
_cell.length_a   1.000
_cell.length_b   1.000
_cell.length_c   1.000
_cell.angle_alpha   90.00
_cell.angle_beta   90.00
_cell.angle_gamma   90.00
#
_symmetry.space_group_name_H-M   'P 1'
#
loop_
_entity.id
_entity.type
_entity.pdbx_description
1 polymer ?
#
loop_
_entity_poly.entity_id
_entity_poly.type
_entity_poly.pdbx_seq_one_letter_code
_entity_poly.pdbx_strand_id
1 'polypeptide(L)'
;MHKTSERKSLAFLLSIATISVMVLSARAQTADQAWLKYLGPSGRWFVPLHVHALGQSATETAAANELQRGLARLSNASVTWRGSAFDGQTVVGTLDEIHRTFPGLPVPAALQPEGYWIYFFDPAGALDRSTRLIVAGADDRGLIYGAFALLRQIAAGPGIPKTGLTGAPAMPIRWVDEWDNADGSIERGYAGRSVFFEGGKVRDDLKPVEEYARLLASVGINGCNVNNVNNAAAFLEPQMLQNLARAAGAMRPWGVRFAISVDIASPQKIGGLATYDPLDPKVKAWWSAKIDEIYALIPDFAGFTVKADSEGQPGPASYGRTPADAANTLAAALAPHNGVVLYRAFVYNHHLDWTDPKADRARAAYDIFHPLDGKFLPNVIVQTKEGPIDFQVREPVSPLFGGLTETSQALELQITQEYTGQQRHLVYLAPMWKEVLDFDMRVGDRSTPIKSILAGTAFHQPIGGGLGPPRTGLRPWGGGMIGVAGVGRDAWLGSPLALANLYAFGRLAWDPNLTPEQIAEEWTRQSVSADEAVVQKVDAMLMRSWPAYENYTGPLGLQTLTDITGTHYGPGIEGSENNGWGQWHRADREGVGMDRTVATGTGYAGQYPPEVANIYENVATTPDDLLLFFHHVPYAYKLHDGKTVIQYLYDSHYEGAASAAQFVREWESLKGRIDPALYENMLPRLEYQAGHAIVWRDAVVQYFLKLSGIPDEHGRAGNYPNRLEAEDAKLTGYQVVDIKPWEDASRGKAISCTQGPQGGAQRSCSTEWVYNGAARNYDIAIQYFDLQGGVAKFTLTVNDQSAGPAANWSADASLPNRHLHGDNSTRHIVPNVELKPGDAIRIEGIPDGPDSAALDYIELSPATNSPLNSH
;
A
#
# COMPACT_ATOMS: atom_id res chain seq x y z
N MET A 1 -58.04 36.95 47.97
CA MET A 1 -58.44 35.79 48.82
C MET A 1 -58.19 34.52 48.07
N HIS A 2 -57.19 33.87 48.51
CA HIS A 2 -57.10 32.52 49.07
C HIS A 2 -58.01 31.49 48.36
N LYS A 3 -57.48 30.34 47.88
CA LYS A 3 -56.67 29.23 48.41
C LYS A 3 -56.28 28.34 47.24
N THR A 4 -55.07 28.00 47.09
CA THR A 4 -54.29 26.79 47.42
C THR A 4 -55.03 25.46 47.24
N SER A 5 -54.24 24.59 46.63
CA SER A 5 -54.22 23.16 46.84
C SER A 5 -54.54 22.33 45.56
N GLU A 6 -53.88 21.32 45.10
CA GLU A 6 -52.75 20.49 45.54
C GLU A 6 -52.20 19.75 44.30
N ARG A 7 -50.93 19.64 44.31
CA ARG A 7 -50.17 18.83 43.30
C ARG A 7 -50.40 17.37 43.59
N LYS A 8 -50.81 16.61 42.60
CA LYS A 8 -50.46 15.17 42.50
C LYS A 8 -49.53 15.00 41.33
N SER A 9 -48.23 14.89 41.66
CA SER A 9 -47.16 14.51 40.76
C SER A 9 -47.35 13.06 40.38
N LEU A 10 -47.66 12.83 39.11
CA LEU A 10 -47.47 11.53 38.49
C LEU A 10 -46.08 11.56 37.84
N ALA A 11 -45.12 10.98 38.54
CA ALA A 11 -43.78 10.75 38.00
C ALA A 11 -43.88 9.70 36.88
N PHE A 12 -43.88 10.19 35.67
CA PHE A 12 -43.60 9.39 34.47
C PHE A 12 -42.09 9.26 34.38
N LEU A 13 -41.55 8.14 34.85
CA LEU A 13 -40.18 7.75 34.60
C LEU A 13 -40.04 7.48 33.10
N LEU A 14 -39.70 8.53 32.33
CA LEU A 14 -39.08 8.37 31.05
C LEU A 14 -37.65 7.86 31.28
N SER A 15 -37.44 6.58 31.14
CA SER A 15 -36.12 6.02 30.92
C SER A 15 -35.67 6.48 29.53
N ILE A 16 -35.02 7.64 29.48
CA ILE A 16 -34.17 8.02 28.34
C ILE A 16 -32.95 7.10 28.47
N ALA A 17 -32.97 5.98 27.75
CA ALA A 17 -31.76 5.28 27.38
C ALA A 17 -30.95 6.25 26.51
N THR A 18 -30.11 7.06 27.10
CA THR A 18 -28.99 7.67 26.43
C THR A 18 -28.10 6.55 25.95
N ILE A 19 -28.30 6.14 24.70
CA ILE A 19 -27.26 5.48 23.94
C ILE A 19 -26.18 6.53 23.81
N SER A 20 -25.26 6.55 24.77
CA SER A 20 -23.95 7.10 24.60
C SER A 20 -23.33 6.31 23.44
N VAL A 21 -23.45 6.81 22.24
CA VAL A 21 -22.46 6.53 21.21
C VAL A 21 -21.16 7.01 21.85
N MET A 22 -20.44 6.09 22.47
CA MET A 22 -19.03 6.28 22.71
C MET A 22 -18.43 6.44 21.32
N VAL A 23 -18.28 7.67 20.90
CA VAL A 23 -17.19 8.04 20.04
C VAL A 23 -15.95 7.68 20.88
N LEU A 24 -15.52 6.43 20.79
CA LEU A 24 -14.18 6.06 21.14
C LEU A 24 -13.34 7.02 20.33
N SER A 25 -12.84 8.08 20.97
CA SER A 25 -11.75 8.86 20.41
C SER A 25 -10.67 7.82 20.11
N ALA A 26 -10.57 7.43 18.85
CA ALA A 26 -9.60 6.45 18.42
C ALA A 26 -8.25 7.00 18.91
N ARG A 27 -7.65 6.33 19.89
CA ARG A 27 -6.31 6.68 20.34
C ARG A 27 -5.43 6.40 19.13
N ALA A 28 -4.63 7.39 18.72
CA ALA A 28 -3.65 7.22 17.66
C ALA A 28 -2.91 5.90 17.88
N GLN A 29 -2.77 5.11 16.83
CA GLN A 29 -2.04 3.85 16.91
C GLN A 29 -0.59 4.11 17.35
N THR A 30 -0.05 3.19 18.11
CA THR A 30 1.36 3.18 18.50
C THR A 30 2.12 2.15 17.67
N ALA A 31 3.43 2.31 17.56
CA ALA A 31 4.29 1.33 16.88
C ALA A 31 4.20 -0.07 17.53
N ASP A 32 3.88 -0.12 18.83
CA ASP A 32 3.63 -1.36 19.55
C ASP A 32 2.40 -2.14 19.05
N GLN A 33 1.43 -1.46 18.43
CA GLN A 33 0.24 -2.10 17.84
C GLN A 33 0.49 -2.61 16.43
N ALA A 34 1.60 -2.20 15.80
CA ALA A 34 2.08 -2.76 14.54
C ALA A 34 2.92 -4.03 14.80
N TRP A 35 4.14 -4.10 14.31
CA TRP A 35 5.03 -5.28 14.49
C TRP A 35 5.99 -5.17 15.69
N LEU A 36 6.00 -4.05 16.41
CA LEU A 36 6.80 -3.88 17.63
C LEU A 36 6.08 -4.34 18.92
N LYS A 37 5.26 -5.39 18.77
CA LYS A 37 4.51 -6.01 19.90
C LYS A 37 5.43 -6.79 20.83
N TYR A 38 6.53 -7.33 20.30
CA TYR A 38 7.45 -8.19 21.05
C TYR A 38 6.74 -9.39 21.70
N LEU A 39 6.06 -10.21 20.85
CA LEU A 39 5.15 -11.29 21.27
C LEU A 39 5.86 -12.42 22.04
N GLY A 40 7.15 -12.56 21.86
CA GLY A 40 7.98 -13.56 22.51
C GLY A 40 9.07 -14.08 21.60
N PRO A 41 10.09 -14.76 22.17
CA PRO A 41 11.20 -15.28 21.39
C PRO A 41 10.84 -16.57 20.67
N SER A 42 11.40 -16.76 19.48
CA SER A 42 11.28 -17.99 18.68
C SER A 42 12.10 -19.16 19.25
N GLY A 43 12.93 -18.93 20.27
CA GLY A 43 13.81 -19.93 20.85
C GLY A 43 14.22 -19.64 22.29
N ARG A 44 15.26 -20.37 22.78
CA ARG A 44 15.86 -20.10 24.10
C ARG A 44 16.88 -18.99 23.98
N TRP A 45 16.67 -17.90 24.71
CA TRP A 45 17.59 -16.79 24.77
C TRP A 45 18.01 -16.48 26.20
N PHE A 46 19.29 -16.19 26.38
CA PHE A 46 19.87 -15.70 27.61
C PHE A 46 20.26 -14.24 27.37
N VAL A 47 19.53 -13.30 27.92
CA VAL A 47 19.74 -11.88 27.65
C VAL A 47 19.95 -11.12 28.98
N PRO A 48 20.95 -10.22 29.03
CA PRO A 48 21.06 -9.26 30.11
C PRO A 48 19.95 -8.20 29.97
N LEU A 49 19.18 -7.97 31.04
CA LEU A 49 18.09 -7.00 31.02
C LEU A 49 18.53 -5.56 31.28
N HIS A 50 19.75 -5.36 31.81
CA HIS A 50 20.27 -4.02 32.06
C HIS A 50 20.92 -3.47 30.81
N VAL A 51 20.32 -2.43 30.22
CA VAL A 51 20.86 -1.74 29.04
C VAL A 51 21.68 -0.55 29.49
N HIS A 52 22.91 -0.44 28.98
CA HIS A 52 23.84 0.63 29.23
C HIS A 52 24.31 1.29 27.93
N ALA A 53 24.00 2.57 27.75
CA ALA A 53 24.52 3.39 26.66
C ALA A 53 25.88 3.97 27.02
N LEU A 54 26.83 3.96 26.08
CA LEU A 54 28.18 4.51 26.29
C LEU A 54 28.26 6.01 26.00
N GLY A 55 27.42 6.49 25.06
CA GLY A 55 27.32 7.89 24.69
C GLY A 55 26.02 8.54 25.18
N GLN A 56 25.72 9.72 24.66
CA GLN A 56 24.58 10.54 25.09
C GLN A 56 23.82 11.19 23.94
N SER A 57 24.00 10.73 22.70
CA SER A 57 23.21 11.26 21.60
C SER A 57 21.73 10.91 21.76
N ALA A 58 20.83 11.69 21.16
CA ALA A 58 19.41 11.43 21.21
C ALA A 58 19.07 10.06 20.59
N THR A 59 19.76 9.69 19.50
CA THR A 59 19.56 8.41 18.81
C THR A 59 20.09 7.23 19.64
N GLU A 60 21.25 7.37 20.26
CA GLU A 60 21.77 6.33 21.17
C GLU A 60 20.85 6.13 22.36
N THR A 61 20.34 7.21 22.95
CA THR A 61 19.35 7.17 24.03
C THR A 61 18.07 6.45 23.55
N ALA A 62 17.59 6.74 22.35
CA ALA A 62 16.42 6.06 21.76
C ALA A 62 16.68 4.56 21.57
N ALA A 63 17.87 4.18 21.06
CA ALA A 63 18.27 2.79 20.88
C ALA A 63 18.34 2.01 22.21
N ALA A 64 18.93 2.60 23.23
CA ALA A 64 19.02 1.99 24.55
C ALA A 64 17.63 1.82 25.21
N ASN A 65 16.77 2.83 25.10
CA ASN A 65 15.40 2.78 25.61
C ASN A 65 14.56 1.72 24.88
N GLU A 66 14.74 1.59 23.56
CA GLU A 66 14.02 0.57 22.78
C GLU A 66 14.47 -0.83 23.13
N LEU A 67 15.78 -1.05 23.29
CA LEU A 67 16.31 -2.32 23.77
C LEU A 67 15.79 -2.66 25.17
N GLN A 68 15.83 -1.72 26.10
CA GLN A 68 15.30 -1.93 27.45
C GLN A 68 13.82 -2.34 27.43
N ARG A 69 13.01 -1.65 26.59
CA ARG A 69 11.58 -1.94 26.43
C ARG A 69 11.35 -3.31 25.78
N GLY A 70 12.03 -3.57 24.66
CA GLY A 70 11.87 -4.79 23.88
C GLY A 70 12.33 -6.03 24.65
N LEU A 71 13.50 -5.99 25.26
CA LEU A 71 14.02 -7.10 26.07
C LEU A 71 13.13 -7.40 27.28
N ALA A 72 12.63 -6.36 27.96
CA ALA A 72 11.69 -6.55 29.07
C ALA A 72 10.39 -7.21 28.62
N ARG A 73 9.83 -6.82 27.48
CA ARG A 73 8.61 -7.44 26.93
C ARG A 73 8.85 -8.87 26.46
N LEU A 74 9.90 -9.12 25.69
CA LEU A 74 10.27 -10.45 25.24
C LEU A 74 10.51 -11.42 26.41
N SER A 75 11.09 -10.95 27.52
CA SER A 75 11.31 -11.77 28.72
C SER A 75 10.06 -12.08 29.51
N ASN A 76 9.04 -11.19 29.45
CA ASN A 76 7.79 -11.32 30.20
C ASN A 76 6.65 -11.97 29.37
N ALA A 77 6.74 -11.95 28.06
CA ALA A 77 5.65 -12.31 27.16
C ALA A 77 5.40 -13.80 27.02
N SER A 78 6.33 -14.70 27.45
CA SER A 78 6.17 -16.10 27.16
C SER A 78 6.09 -16.99 28.39
N VAL A 79 5.00 -17.73 28.50
CA VAL A 79 4.87 -18.92 29.37
C VAL A 79 5.92 -19.99 29.01
N THR A 80 6.50 -19.92 27.82
CA THR A 80 7.52 -20.83 27.28
C THR A 80 8.94 -20.27 27.33
N TRP A 81 9.13 -19.02 27.77
CA TRP A 81 10.47 -18.46 27.96
C TRP A 81 11.25 -19.28 28.99
N ARG A 82 12.16 -20.12 28.53
CA ARG A 82 13.05 -20.91 29.37
C ARG A 82 14.46 -20.30 29.48
N GLY A 83 14.62 -19.06 29.04
CA GLY A 83 15.81 -18.27 29.29
C GLY A 83 15.78 -17.69 30.72
N SER A 84 16.91 -17.53 31.35
CA SER A 84 17.01 -16.73 32.56
C SER A 84 17.63 -15.38 32.24
N ALA A 85 17.02 -14.30 32.76
CA ALA A 85 17.72 -13.06 32.91
C ALA A 85 18.88 -13.30 33.87
N PHE A 86 20.06 -12.81 33.53
CA PHE A 86 21.23 -12.90 34.38
C PHE A 86 21.80 -11.50 34.65
N ASP A 87 22.66 -11.40 35.63
CA ASP A 87 23.21 -10.13 36.12
C ASP A 87 24.39 -9.62 35.23
N GLY A 88 24.13 -9.60 33.89
CA GLY A 88 25.01 -9.06 32.86
C GLY A 88 24.47 -7.72 32.31
N GLN A 89 25.13 -7.22 31.26
CA GLN A 89 24.75 -5.94 30.65
C GLN A 89 24.61 -6.05 29.13
N THR A 90 23.54 -5.46 28.58
CA THR A 90 23.46 -5.09 27.18
C THR A 90 24.11 -3.73 27.02
N VAL A 91 25.15 -3.63 26.19
CA VAL A 91 25.91 -2.41 25.98
C VAL A 91 25.65 -1.89 24.57
N VAL A 92 25.31 -0.60 24.48
CA VAL A 92 25.04 0.12 23.22
C VAL A 92 26.07 1.23 23.07
N GLY A 93 26.68 1.37 21.92
CA GLY A 93 27.64 2.45 21.65
C GLY A 93 28.13 2.41 20.21
N THR A 94 28.72 3.52 19.76
CA THR A 94 29.40 3.56 18.47
C THR A 94 30.60 2.60 18.47
N LEU A 95 31.04 2.19 17.29
CA LEU A 95 32.22 1.33 17.15
C LEU A 95 33.42 1.86 17.91
N ASP A 96 33.68 3.19 17.85
CA ASP A 96 34.76 3.88 18.55
C ASP A 96 34.60 3.85 20.08
N GLU A 97 33.39 3.95 20.59
CA GLU A 97 33.09 3.88 22.01
C GLU A 97 33.31 2.46 22.54
N ILE A 98 32.87 1.44 21.77
CA ILE A 98 33.11 0.03 22.10
C ILE A 98 34.61 -0.27 22.11
N HIS A 99 35.37 0.14 21.09
CA HIS A 99 36.82 -0.04 21.04
C HIS A 99 37.53 0.57 22.27
N ARG A 100 37.14 1.81 22.65
CA ARG A 100 37.72 2.48 23.83
C ARG A 100 37.37 1.81 25.13
N THR A 101 36.14 1.33 25.27
CA THR A 101 35.65 0.77 26.53
C THR A 101 36.05 -0.70 26.72
N PHE A 102 36.16 -1.45 25.63
CA PHE A 102 36.44 -2.89 25.65
C PHE A 102 37.56 -3.29 24.67
N PRO A 103 38.80 -2.86 24.93
CA PRO A 103 39.92 -3.04 23.96
C PRO A 103 40.29 -4.52 23.72
N GLY A 104 39.82 -5.45 24.56
CA GLY A 104 40.04 -6.91 24.41
C GLY A 104 39.00 -7.66 23.61
N LEU A 105 37.97 -7.01 23.11
CA LEU A 105 36.93 -7.67 22.30
C LEU A 105 37.35 -7.78 20.84
N PRO A 106 36.84 -8.79 20.10
CA PRO A 106 37.09 -8.96 18.66
C PRO A 106 36.21 -8.00 17.83
N VAL A 107 36.27 -6.72 18.16
CA VAL A 107 35.47 -5.69 17.48
C VAL A 107 35.95 -5.52 16.04
N PRO A 108 35.07 -5.45 15.04
CA PRO A 108 35.45 -5.16 13.66
C PRO A 108 36.24 -3.86 13.56
N ALA A 109 37.29 -3.83 12.71
CA ALA A 109 38.10 -2.63 12.51
C ALA A 109 37.30 -1.46 11.88
N ALA A 110 36.29 -1.78 11.07
CA ALA A 110 35.35 -0.81 10.47
C ALA A 110 34.03 -1.49 10.14
N LEU A 111 32.98 -0.70 10.12
CA LEU A 111 31.66 -1.08 9.61
C LEU A 111 31.29 -0.17 8.42
N GLN A 112 30.42 -0.65 7.54
CA GLN A 112 29.85 0.19 6.50
C GLN A 112 29.00 1.31 7.16
N PRO A 113 28.83 2.47 6.53
CA PRO A 113 27.93 3.52 7.03
C PRO A 113 26.54 2.97 7.36
N GLU A 114 25.97 3.44 8.45
CA GLU A 114 24.69 2.96 9.00
C GLU A 114 24.66 1.46 9.37
N GLY A 115 25.80 0.79 9.34
CA GLY A 115 25.94 -0.62 9.70
C GLY A 115 26.05 -0.84 11.20
N TYR A 116 25.83 -2.08 11.62
CA TYR A 116 25.92 -2.49 13.02
C TYR A 116 26.68 -3.82 13.18
N TRP A 117 27.13 -4.05 14.41
CA TRP A 117 27.68 -5.32 14.88
C TRP A 117 27.06 -5.69 16.22
N ILE A 118 26.59 -6.94 16.34
CA ILE A 118 25.98 -7.50 17.54
C ILE A 118 26.85 -8.68 17.96
N TYR A 119 27.27 -8.70 19.23
CA TYR A 119 28.18 -9.72 19.75
C TYR A 119 27.82 -10.14 21.16
N PHE A 120 27.80 -11.43 21.39
CA PHE A 120 27.58 -12.01 22.71
C PHE A 120 28.93 -12.44 23.30
N PHE A 121 29.33 -11.78 24.39
CA PHE A 121 30.58 -12.00 25.08
C PHE A 121 30.34 -12.59 26.46
N ASP A 122 30.78 -13.85 26.66
CA ASP A 122 30.71 -14.56 27.93
C ASP A 122 32.06 -15.18 28.22
N PRO A 123 33.00 -14.43 28.87
CA PRO A 123 34.38 -14.82 29.03
C PRO A 123 34.55 -16.04 29.99
N ALA A 124 33.62 -16.21 30.92
CA ALA A 124 33.65 -17.27 31.91
C ALA A 124 32.79 -18.49 31.54
N GLY A 125 31.92 -18.38 30.52
CA GLY A 125 30.91 -19.40 30.17
C GLY A 125 29.86 -19.60 31.28
N ALA A 126 29.70 -18.65 32.16
CA ALA A 126 28.88 -18.74 33.38
C ALA A 126 27.62 -17.89 33.37
N LEU A 127 27.40 -17.08 32.32
CA LEU A 127 26.30 -16.14 32.20
C LEU A 127 26.17 -15.26 33.47
N ASP A 128 27.25 -14.67 33.90
CA ASP A 128 27.35 -13.85 35.12
C ASP A 128 27.49 -12.35 34.80
N ARG A 129 27.89 -11.57 35.84
CA ARG A 129 28.09 -10.12 35.74
C ARG A 129 29.16 -9.69 34.73
N SER A 130 30.03 -10.61 34.28
CA SER A 130 31.05 -10.34 33.27
C SER A 130 30.50 -10.49 31.84
N THR A 131 29.36 -11.12 31.67
CA THR A 131 28.72 -11.34 30.36
C THR A 131 28.19 -10.03 29.79
N ARG A 132 28.43 -9.84 28.50
CA ARG A 132 27.97 -8.65 27.74
C ARG A 132 27.27 -9.08 26.46
N LEU A 133 26.15 -8.40 26.19
CA LEU A 133 25.54 -8.39 24.85
C LEU A 133 25.80 -7.01 24.26
N ILE A 134 26.56 -6.96 23.17
CA ILE A 134 27.08 -5.70 22.62
C ILE A 134 26.30 -5.39 21.33
N VAL A 135 25.85 -4.16 21.22
CA VAL A 135 25.30 -3.58 20.01
C VAL A 135 26.14 -2.38 19.65
N ALA A 136 26.98 -2.51 18.61
CA ALA A 136 27.82 -1.45 18.11
C ALA A 136 27.30 -0.92 16.77
N GLY A 137 27.26 0.39 16.58
CA GLY A 137 26.95 1.06 15.31
C GLY A 137 28.16 1.69 14.68
N ALA A 138 28.21 1.72 13.35
CA ALA A 138 29.17 2.54 12.61
C ALA A 138 28.99 4.05 12.93
N ASP A 139 27.77 4.42 13.19
CA ASP A 139 27.29 5.75 13.52
C ASP A 139 25.98 5.63 14.35
N ASP A 140 25.39 6.76 14.72
CA ASP A 140 24.16 6.81 15.51
C ASP A 140 22.98 6.03 14.86
N ARG A 141 22.87 6.02 13.51
CA ARG A 141 21.84 5.23 12.82
C ARG A 141 22.15 3.75 12.88
N GLY A 142 23.40 3.36 12.70
CA GLY A 142 23.82 1.98 12.90
C GLY A 142 23.45 1.44 14.27
N LEU A 143 23.49 2.27 15.33
CA LEU A 143 23.06 1.90 16.67
C LEU A 143 21.57 1.56 16.73
N ILE A 144 20.71 2.44 16.21
CA ILE A 144 19.25 2.21 16.27
C ILE A 144 18.85 0.99 15.41
N TYR A 145 19.48 0.82 14.25
CA TYR A 145 19.23 -0.36 13.40
C TYR A 145 19.74 -1.65 14.05
N GLY A 146 20.90 -1.60 14.72
CA GLY A 146 21.43 -2.71 15.50
C GLY A 146 20.52 -3.11 16.67
N ALA A 147 19.94 -2.11 17.36
CA ALA A 147 18.98 -2.36 18.43
C ALA A 147 17.73 -3.10 17.92
N PHE A 148 17.12 -2.63 16.84
CA PHE A 148 15.97 -3.32 16.23
C PHE A 148 16.35 -4.67 15.62
N ALA A 149 17.55 -4.80 15.02
CA ALA A 149 18.04 -6.08 14.50
C ALA A 149 18.19 -7.13 15.61
N LEU A 150 18.71 -6.74 16.79
CA LEU A 150 18.80 -7.63 17.94
C LEU A 150 17.40 -8.09 18.41
N LEU A 151 16.46 -7.17 18.56
CA LEU A 151 15.10 -7.49 18.98
C LEU A 151 14.38 -8.41 17.98
N ARG A 152 14.53 -8.15 16.69
CA ARG A 152 14.03 -9.01 15.61
C ARG A 152 14.70 -10.39 15.62
N GLN A 153 16.02 -10.43 15.83
CA GLN A 153 16.76 -11.69 15.91
C GLN A 153 16.30 -12.57 17.09
N ILE A 154 15.94 -11.96 18.22
CA ILE A 154 15.37 -12.68 19.36
C ILE A 154 13.95 -13.15 19.04
N ALA A 155 13.12 -12.30 18.44
CA ALA A 155 11.73 -12.61 18.15
C ALA A 155 11.56 -13.69 17.07
N ALA A 156 12.38 -13.68 16.03
CA ALA A 156 12.19 -14.50 14.82
C ALA A 156 13.45 -15.27 14.36
N GLY A 157 14.62 -14.94 14.89
CA GLY A 157 15.88 -15.44 14.36
C GLY A 157 16.46 -16.68 15.09
N PRO A 158 17.46 -17.33 14.47
CA PRO A 158 18.07 -18.58 14.99
C PRO A 158 19.09 -18.39 16.10
N GLY A 159 19.35 -17.16 16.58
CA GLY A 159 20.37 -16.85 17.56
C GLY A 159 21.51 -15.98 17.03
N ILE A 160 22.40 -15.54 17.91
CA ILE A 160 23.60 -14.76 17.53
C ILE A 160 24.75 -15.73 17.27
N PRO A 161 25.37 -15.70 16.07
CA PRO A 161 26.55 -16.52 15.79
C PRO A 161 27.71 -16.20 16.75
N LYS A 162 28.57 -17.16 17.04
CA LYS A 162 29.76 -16.92 17.90
C LYS A 162 30.73 -15.89 17.35
N THR A 163 30.72 -15.69 16.03
CA THR A 163 31.51 -14.66 15.33
C THR A 163 30.88 -13.26 15.39
N GLY A 164 29.68 -13.17 15.99
CA GLY A 164 28.85 -11.98 15.96
C GLY A 164 27.96 -11.92 14.71
N LEU A 165 27.03 -10.97 14.73
CA LEU A 165 26.12 -10.64 13.63
C LEU A 165 26.43 -9.22 13.14
N THR A 166 26.69 -9.07 11.84
CA THR A 166 26.86 -7.76 11.21
C THR A 166 25.76 -7.52 10.22
N GLY A 167 25.36 -6.26 10.05
CA GLY A 167 24.42 -5.84 9.02
C GLY A 167 24.71 -4.41 8.59
N ALA A 168 24.46 -4.13 7.32
CA ALA A 168 24.52 -2.79 6.75
C ALA A 168 23.51 -2.67 5.61
N PRO A 169 22.93 -1.48 5.37
CA PRO A 169 21.98 -1.32 4.30
C PRO A 169 22.65 -1.43 2.92
N ALA A 170 21.98 -2.13 2.00
CA ALA A 170 22.42 -2.22 0.61
C ALA A 170 22.20 -0.89 -0.14
N MET A 171 21.13 -0.18 0.19
CA MET A 171 20.71 1.04 -0.51
C MET A 171 20.92 2.28 0.36
N PRO A 172 21.52 3.37 -0.19
CA PRO A 172 21.77 4.59 0.60
C PRO A 172 20.49 5.38 0.91
N ILE A 173 19.53 5.42 -0.02
CA ILE A 173 18.22 6.06 0.17
C ILE A 173 17.18 4.96 0.44
N ARG A 174 16.48 5.09 1.55
CA ARG A 174 15.40 4.19 1.96
C ARG A 174 14.34 5.06 2.61
N TRP A 175 13.53 5.71 1.76
CA TRP A 175 12.58 6.72 2.22
C TRP A 175 11.15 6.27 2.00
N VAL A 176 10.26 6.82 2.83
CA VAL A 176 8.83 6.85 2.55
C VAL A 176 8.44 8.23 2.01
N ASP A 177 7.42 8.24 1.18
CA ASP A 177 6.85 9.42 0.55
C ASP A 177 5.36 9.50 0.96
N GLU A 178 5.05 10.40 1.88
CA GLU A 178 3.68 10.64 2.34
C GLU A 178 3.02 11.68 1.45
N TRP A 179 1.83 11.39 0.98
CA TRP A 179 1.08 12.34 0.15
C TRP A 179 0.05 13.10 0.98
N ASP A 180 0.54 13.66 2.09
CA ASP A 180 -0.29 14.37 3.06
C ASP A 180 -0.51 15.83 2.68
N ASN A 181 -1.72 16.32 2.84
CA ASN A 181 -2.10 17.71 2.62
C ASN A 181 -2.16 18.46 3.96
N ALA A 182 -1.96 19.77 3.92
CA ALA A 182 -1.96 20.62 5.12
C ALA A 182 -3.29 20.59 5.89
N ASP A 183 -4.43 20.33 5.22
CA ASP A 183 -5.74 20.19 5.86
C ASP A 183 -5.92 18.88 6.64
N GLY A 184 -4.95 17.95 6.50
CA GLY A 184 -4.95 16.65 7.14
C GLY A 184 -5.57 15.53 6.31
N SER A 185 -5.96 15.80 5.05
CA SER A 185 -6.30 14.75 4.09
C SER A 185 -5.02 14.10 3.55
N ILE A 186 -5.14 12.88 3.03
CA ILE A 186 -4.04 12.13 2.42
C ILE A 186 -4.49 11.72 1.04
N GLU A 187 -3.74 12.09 0.01
CA GLU A 187 -3.98 11.56 -1.33
C GLU A 187 -3.56 10.10 -1.39
N ARG A 188 -4.46 9.24 -1.83
CA ARG A 188 -4.25 7.78 -1.82
C ARG A 188 -3.97 7.21 -0.42
N GLY A 189 -4.53 7.84 0.63
CA GLY A 189 -4.51 7.35 2.00
C GLY A 189 -5.85 6.74 2.39
N TYR A 190 -5.88 5.46 2.76
CA TYR A 190 -7.10 4.70 3.07
C TYR A 190 -7.24 4.39 4.57
N ALA A 191 -6.42 5.04 5.39
CA ALA A 191 -6.27 4.78 6.82
C ALA A 191 -6.70 5.93 7.73
N GLY A 192 -7.42 6.91 7.19
CA GLY A 192 -7.87 8.08 7.94
C GLY A 192 -7.04 9.33 7.66
N ARG A 193 -6.87 10.17 8.66
CA ARG A 193 -6.25 11.49 8.51
C ARG A 193 -4.75 11.44 8.80
N SER A 194 -4.04 12.43 8.26
CA SER A 194 -2.60 12.62 8.39
C SER A 194 -2.06 12.49 9.82
N VAL A 195 -0.91 11.84 9.95
CA VAL A 195 -0.13 11.84 11.19
C VAL A 195 0.60 13.17 11.40
N PHE A 196 0.84 13.95 10.33
CA PHE A 196 1.62 15.19 10.35
C PHE A 196 0.76 16.45 10.44
N PHE A 197 -0.36 16.51 9.71
CA PHE A 197 -1.11 17.74 9.48
C PHE A 197 -2.55 17.69 9.98
N GLU A 198 -3.08 18.87 10.34
CA GLU A 198 -4.47 19.09 10.71
C GLU A 198 -4.82 20.58 10.61
N GLY A 199 -5.91 20.90 9.91
CA GLY A 199 -6.45 22.24 9.86
C GLY A 199 -5.49 23.32 9.30
N GLY A 200 -4.70 22.98 8.30
CA GLY A 200 -3.77 23.90 7.62
C GLY A 200 -2.40 24.04 8.27
N LYS A 201 -2.07 23.23 9.27
CA LYS A 201 -0.79 23.29 10.01
C LYS A 201 -0.29 21.92 10.43
N VAL A 202 0.99 21.84 10.84
CA VAL A 202 1.51 20.68 11.55
C VAL A 202 0.78 20.55 12.90
N ARG A 203 0.41 19.33 13.24
CA ARG A 203 -0.31 18.98 14.46
C ARG A 203 0.40 19.47 15.72
N ASP A 204 -0.36 19.80 16.74
CA ASP A 204 0.19 20.19 18.04
C ASP A 204 0.74 18.96 18.80
N ASP A 205 0.02 17.83 18.75
CA ASP A 205 0.48 16.53 19.26
C ASP A 205 1.35 15.81 18.22
N LEU A 206 2.64 15.69 18.50
CA LEU A 206 3.62 15.01 17.67
C LEU A 206 3.89 13.56 18.08
N LYS A 207 3.17 13.03 19.08
CA LYS A 207 3.35 11.64 19.49
C LYS A 207 3.12 10.64 18.34
N PRO A 208 2.11 10.79 17.46
CA PRO A 208 1.96 9.94 16.29
C PRO A 208 3.16 10.00 15.33
N VAL A 209 3.77 11.19 15.14
CA VAL A 209 4.96 11.37 14.30
C VAL A 209 6.16 10.64 14.90
N GLU A 210 6.36 10.73 16.21
CA GLU A 210 7.41 10.00 16.93
C GLU A 210 7.24 8.48 16.81
N GLU A 211 6.02 7.96 17.05
CA GLU A 211 5.72 6.53 16.90
C GLU A 211 5.90 6.05 15.47
N TYR A 212 5.53 6.86 14.48
CA TYR A 212 5.78 6.55 13.08
C TYR A 212 7.27 6.49 12.76
N ALA A 213 8.06 7.47 13.18
CA ALA A 213 9.50 7.47 12.99
C ALA A 213 10.18 6.24 13.64
N ARG A 214 9.71 5.84 14.84
CA ARG A 214 10.14 4.61 15.52
C ARG A 214 9.83 3.37 14.68
N LEU A 215 8.63 3.31 14.08
CA LEU A 215 8.21 2.22 13.22
C LEU A 215 9.10 2.14 11.95
N LEU A 216 9.35 3.27 11.31
CA LEU A 216 10.21 3.38 10.13
C LEU A 216 11.65 2.93 10.43
N ALA A 217 12.22 3.41 11.53
CA ALA A 217 13.57 3.04 11.95
C ALA A 217 13.71 1.53 12.18
N SER A 218 12.66 0.86 12.67
CA SER A 218 12.68 -0.58 12.98
C SER A 218 12.91 -1.47 11.76
N VAL A 219 12.63 -0.98 10.57
CA VAL A 219 12.85 -1.68 9.27
C VAL A 219 13.95 -1.03 8.43
N GLY A 220 14.71 -0.08 9.01
CA GLY A 220 15.88 0.50 8.38
C GLY A 220 15.60 1.68 7.45
N ILE A 221 14.43 2.29 7.50
CA ILE A 221 14.09 3.50 6.74
C ILE A 221 14.82 4.70 7.35
N ASN A 222 15.46 5.51 6.51
CA ASN A 222 16.32 6.62 6.91
C ASN A 222 15.86 8.02 6.48
N GLY A 223 14.67 8.12 5.88
CA GLY A 223 14.09 9.41 5.51
C GLY A 223 12.59 9.33 5.23
N CYS A 224 11.93 10.48 5.33
CA CYS A 224 10.51 10.62 5.10
C CYS A 224 10.23 11.97 4.43
N ASN A 225 9.65 11.93 3.24
CA ASN A 225 9.00 13.08 2.62
C ASN A 225 7.58 13.15 3.19
N VAL A 226 7.18 14.30 3.73
CA VAL A 226 5.99 14.35 4.60
C VAL A 226 4.75 14.96 3.97
N ASN A 227 4.85 15.52 2.77
CA ASN A 227 3.74 16.18 2.11
C ASN A 227 3.55 15.75 0.67
N ASN A 228 2.34 15.91 0.19
CA ASN A 228 1.90 15.53 -1.14
C ASN A 228 2.82 16.07 -2.24
N VAL A 229 3.13 15.24 -3.21
CA VAL A 229 3.90 15.63 -4.41
C VAL A 229 3.15 16.64 -5.31
N ASN A 230 1.82 16.70 -5.19
CA ASN A 230 0.96 17.74 -5.79
C ASN A 230 0.82 18.96 -4.87
N ASN A 231 1.89 19.37 -4.22
CA ASN A 231 1.87 20.30 -3.11
C ASN A 231 1.59 21.75 -3.47
N ALA A 232 1.35 22.56 -2.42
CA ALA A 232 1.21 24.00 -2.50
C ALA A 232 2.51 24.71 -2.08
N ALA A 233 2.84 25.81 -2.75
CA ALA A 233 3.99 26.66 -2.39
C ALA A 233 3.99 27.11 -0.92
N ALA A 234 2.81 27.15 -0.27
CA ALA A 234 2.65 27.51 1.13
C ALA A 234 3.45 26.65 2.13
N PHE A 235 3.88 25.44 1.72
CA PHE A 235 4.78 24.62 2.56
C PHE A 235 6.15 25.29 2.80
N LEU A 236 6.53 26.28 1.97
CA LEU A 236 7.77 27.05 2.11
C LEU A 236 7.58 28.42 2.81
N GLU A 237 6.38 28.72 3.30
CA GLU A 237 6.15 29.92 4.09
C GLU A 237 6.83 29.83 5.47
N PRO A 238 7.34 30.96 6.03
CA PRO A 238 8.15 30.94 7.26
C PRO A 238 7.44 30.27 8.45
N GLN A 239 6.13 30.50 8.63
CA GLN A 239 5.36 29.92 9.73
C GLN A 239 5.22 28.40 9.55
N MET A 240 4.99 27.92 8.33
CA MET A 240 4.92 26.48 8.06
C MET A 240 6.30 25.82 8.28
N LEU A 241 7.39 26.44 7.83
CA LEU A 241 8.75 25.92 8.06
C LEU A 241 9.08 25.77 9.55
N GLN A 242 8.68 26.73 10.40
CA GLN A 242 8.83 26.62 11.85
C GLN A 242 8.04 25.43 12.41
N ASN A 243 6.83 25.20 11.92
CA ASN A 243 6.02 24.06 12.32
C ASN A 243 6.61 22.72 11.82
N LEU A 244 7.11 22.67 10.59
CA LEU A 244 7.79 21.50 10.03
C LEU A 244 9.06 21.14 10.82
N ALA A 245 9.80 22.15 11.33
CA ALA A 245 10.95 21.92 12.20
C ALA A 245 10.62 21.16 13.50
N ARG A 246 9.39 21.34 14.02
CA ARG A 246 8.91 20.57 15.19
C ARG A 246 8.73 19.08 14.84
N ALA A 247 8.11 18.79 13.68
CA ALA A 247 7.95 17.42 13.19
C ALA A 247 9.30 16.75 12.91
N ALA A 248 10.24 17.47 12.26
CA ALA A 248 11.61 17.00 12.04
C ALA A 248 12.33 16.67 13.37
N GLY A 249 12.12 17.51 14.41
CA GLY A 249 12.64 17.27 15.74
C GLY A 249 12.11 15.99 16.41
N ALA A 250 10.86 15.63 16.15
CA ALA A 250 10.26 14.39 16.66
C ALA A 250 10.79 13.13 15.94
N MET A 251 11.19 13.23 14.66
CA MET A 251 11.73 12.10 13.89
C MET A 251 13.23 11.87 14.13
N ARG A 252 13.99 12.92 14.38
CA ARG A 252 15.46 12.91 14.51
C ARG A 252 16.03 11.86 15.47
N PRO A 253 15.46 11.65 16.69
CA PRO A 253 15.97 10.63 17.63
C PRO A 253 15.94 9.20 17.05
N TRP A 254 15.10 8.94 16.06
CA TRP A 254 14.97 7.64 15.39
C TRP A 254 15.86 7.51 14.14
N GLY A 255 16.71 8.51 13.85
CA GLY A 255 17.61 8.53 12.70
C GLY A 255 16.89 8.74 11.34
N VAL A 256 15.59 9.06 11.35
CA VAL A 256 14.80 9.34 10.14
C VAL A 256 14.90 10.83 9.80
N ARG A 257 15.47 11.14 8.63
CA ARG A 257 15.61 12.52 8.15
C ARG A 257 14.32 13.01 7.53
N PHE A 258 14.11 14.31 7.63
CA PHE A 258 12.92 15.00 7.17
C PHE A 258 13.11 15.57 5.76
N ALA A 259 12.18 15.34 4.85
CA ALA A 259 12.15 15.90 3.50
C ALA A 259 10.75 16.46 3.21
N ILE A 260 10.65 17.32 2.22
CA ILE A 260 9.38 17.85 1.71
C ILE A 260 9.34 17.84 0.18
N SER A 261 8.14 17.70 -0.36
CA SER A 261 7.85 17.99 -1.77
C SER A 261 7.72 19.48 -2.00
N VAL A 262 8.24 19.98 -3.10
CA VAL A 262 8.22 21.41 -3.43
C VAL A 262 7.56 21.71 -4.78
N ASP A 263 6.80 22.79 -4.82
CA ASP A 263 6.31 23.38 -6.06
C ASP A 263 7.40 24.28 -6.67
N ILE A 264 7.91 23.92 -7.86
CA ILE A 264 8.98 24.66 -8.51
C ILE A 264 8.59 26.10 -8.89
N ALA A 265 7.29 26.42 -8.93
CA ALA A 265 6.79 27.79 -9.14
C ALA A 265 6.75 28.64 -7.85
N SER A 266 7.23 28.10 -6.72
CA SER A 266 7.26 28.84 -5.45
C SER A 266 7.96 30.20 -5.52
N PRO A 267 9.07 30.42 -6.27
CA PRO A 267 9.66 31.75 -6.44
C PRO A 267 8.68 32.78 -6.98
N GLN A 268 7.77 32.38 -7.87
CA GLN A 268 6.71 33.25 -8.38
C GLN A 268 5.54 33.35 -7.40
N LYS A 269 5.06 32.23 -6.86
CA LYS A 269 3.84 32.16 -6.06
C LYS A 269 3.96 32.86 -4.70
N ILE A 270 5.10 32.70 -4.04
CA ILE A 270 5.34 33.25 -2.69
C ILE A 270 6.61 34.12 -2.62
N GLY A 271 7.51 34.06 -3.60
CA GLY A 271 8.74 34.81 -3.61
C GLY A 271 8.62 36.21 -4.28
N GLY A 272 7.47 36.52 -4.86
CA GLY A 272 7.21 37.80 -5.52
C GLY A 272 7.99 38.01 -6.82
N LEU A 273 8.59 36.96 -7.39
CA LEU A 273 9.29 37.04 -8.67
C LEU A 273 8.29 36.96 -9.84
N ALA A 274 8.65 37.59 -10.98
CA ALA A 274 7.81 37.54 -12.17
C ALA A 274 7.86 36.19 -12.91
N THR A 275 8.84 35.35 -12.57
CA THR A 275 9.11 34.08 -13.25
C THR A 275 9.54 33.01 -12.26
N TYR A 276 9.43 31.76 -12.67
CA TYR A 276 10.06 30.60 -12.03
C TYR A 276 10.99 29.84 -12.98
N ASP A 277 11.42 30.49 -14.11
CA ASP A 277 12.42 29.87 -15.01
C ASP A 277 13.65 29.44 -14.19
N PRO A 278 13.97 28.11 -14.15
CA PRO A 278 15.03 27.59 -13.30
C PRO A 278 16.41 28.18 -13.67
N LEU A 279 16.58 28.73 -14.85
CA LEU A 279 17.86 29.33 -15.26
C LEU A 279 17.94 30.83 -14.96
N ASP A 280 16.86 31.49 -14.54
CA ASP A 280 16.88 32.89 -14.13
C ASP A 280 17.76 33.07 -12.86
N PRO A 281 18.75 34.01 -12.86
CA PRO A 281 19.59 34.22 -11.71
C PRO A 281 18.86 34.60 -10.42
N LYS A 282 17.72 35.30 -10.52
CA LYS A 282 16.91 35.69 -9.35
C LYS A 282 16.18 34.46 -8.77
N VAL A 283 15.70 33.56 -9.62
CA VAL A 283 15.10 32.29 -9.19
C VAL A 283 16.13 31.43 -8.48
N LYS A 284 17.35 31.29 -9.03
CA LYS A 284 18.46 30.58 -8.37
C LYS A 284 18.82 31.18 -7.01
N ALA A 285 18.94 32.51 -6.94
CA ALA A 285 19.23 33.21 -5.68
C ALA A 285 18.11 33.02 -4.65
N TRP A 286 16.85 33.04 -5.08
CA TRP A 286 15.69 32.80 -4.19
C TRP A 286 15.72 31.38 -3.60
N TRP A 287 15.97 30.37 -4.42
CA TRP A 287 16.09 28.98 -3.93
C TRP A 287 17.26 28.83 -2.95
N SER A 288 18.42 29.41 -3.22
CA SER A 288 19.56 29.37 -2.28
C SER A 288 19.18 29.98 -0.93
N ALA A 289 18.58 31.17 -0.92
CA ALA A 289 18.19 31.83 0.32
C ALA A 289 17.09 31.05 1.08
N LYS A 290 16.13 30.45 0.36
CA LYS A 290 15.06 29.66 0.96
C LYS A 290 15.61 28.35 1.57
N ILE A 291 16.56 27.72 0.92
CA ILE A 291 17.21 26.51 1.41
C ILE A 291 18.07 26.83 2.65
N ASP A 292 18.81 27.94 2.67
CA ASP A 292 19.54 28.39 3.85
C ASP A 292 18.58 28.63 5.05
N GLU A 293 17.40 29.22 4.80
CA GLU A 293 16.34 29.39 5.81
C GLU A 293 15.87 28.02 6.36
N ILE A 294 15.66 27.03 5.49
CA ILE A 294 15.24 25.68 5.90
C ILE A 294 16.31 25.04 6.79
N TYR A 295 17.59 25.06 6.38
CA TYR A 295 18.66 24.45 7.17
C TYR A 295 18.96 25.18 8.48
N ALA A 296 18.66 26.47 8.56
CA ALA A 296 18.71 27.19 9.84
C ALA A 296 17.67 26.65 10.85
N LEU A 297 16.55 26.15 10.38
CA LEU A 297 15.47 25.57 11.22
C LEU A 297 15.61 24.04 11.39
N ILE A 298 16.03 23.34 10.34
CA ILE A 298 16.15 21.88 10.28
C ILE A 298 17.58 21.53 9.79
N PRO A 299 18.57 21.49 10.68
CA PRO A 299 19.99 21.34 10.29
C PRO A 299 20.32 20.01 9.59
N ASP A 300 19.51 19.00 9.76
CA ASP A 300 19.61 17.66 9.17
C ASP A 300 18.58 17.42 8.06
N PHE A 301 18.01 18.48 7.48
CA PHE A 301 17.06 18.38 6.39
C PHE A 301 17.60 17.51 5.24
N ALA A 302 16.81 16.56 4.75
CA ALA A 302 17.28 15.58 3.79
C ALA A 302 17.30 16.11 2.34
N GLY A 303 16.32 16.91 1.97
CA GLY A 303 16.20 17.44 0.62
C GLY A 303 14.76 17.56 0.14
N PHE A 304 14.60 17.65 -1.17
CA PHE A 304 13.32 17.86 -1.83
C PHE A 304 12.89 16.69 -2.71
N THR A 305 11.60 16.39 -2.72
CA THR A 305 10.93 15.63 -3.78
C THR A 305 10.26 16.59 -4.75
N VAL A 306 10.36 16.31 -6.06
CA VAL A 306 9.83 17.19 -7.12
C VAL A 306 8.98 16.40 -8.09
N LYS A 307 7.73 16.81 -8.29
CA LYS A 307 6.84 16.44 -9.40
C LYS A 307 6.58 17.71 -10.22
N ALA A 308 6.87 17.68 -11.51
CA ALA A 308 6.72 18.84 -12.40
C ALA A 308 6.28 18.39 -13.80
N ASP A 309 5.71 19.31 -14.58
CA ASP A 309 5.22 19.10 -15.96
C ASP A 309 4.28 17.89 -16.12
N SER A 310 3.49 17.60 -15.09
CA SER A 310 2.56 16.46 -15.09
C SER A 310 1.25 16.85 -14.40
N GLU A 311 0.11 16.41 -14.93
CA GLU A 311 -1.22 16.59 -14.32
C GLU A 311 -1.53 18.04 -13.92
N GLY A 312 -1.10 19.00 -14.74
CA GLY A 312 -1.30 20.43 -14.50
C GLY A 312 -0.32 21.06 -13.49
N GLN A 313 0.65 20.31 -12.96
CA GLN A 313 1.69 20.89 -12.13
C GLN A 313 2.64 21.78 -12.93
N PRO A 314 3.07 22.93 -12.36
CA PRO A 314 4.07 23.77 -12.99
C PRO A 314 5.36 23.00 -13.27
N GLY A 315 5.99 23.30 -14.41
CA GLY A 315 7.23 22.63 -14.76
C GLY A 315 8.16 23.47 -15.63
N PRO A 316 9.43 23.01 -15.78
CA PRO A 316 10.43 23.70 -16.58
C PRO A 316 10.04 23.81 -18.06
N ALA A 317 9.21 22.92 -18.58
CA ALA A 317 8.73 22.95 -19.96
C ALA A 317 8.00 24.23 -20.32
N SER A 318 7.37 24.91 -19.36
CA SER A 318 6.73 26.23 -19.54
C SER A 318 7.70 27.31 -20.05
N TYR A 319 9.00 27.12 -19.87
CA TYR A 319 10.07 27.99 -20.33
C TYR A 319 10.98 27.37 -21.39
N GLY A 320 10.59 26.22 -21.96
CA GLY A 320 11.43 25.46 -22.87
C GLY A 320 12.70 24.91 -22.20
N ARG A 321 12.63 24.67 -20.88
CA ARG A 321 13.71 24.06 -20.09
C ARG A 321 13.46 22.60 -19.86
N THR A 322 14.51 21.88 -19.47
CA THR A 322 14.48 20.43 -19.21
C THR A 322 14.27 20.12 -17.72
N PRO A 323 13.81 18.91 -17.37
CA PRO A 323 13.85 18.40 -15.99
C PRO A 323 15.22 18.57 -15.31
N ALA A 324 16.32 18.37 -16.06
CA ALA A 324 17.67 18.55 -15.52
C ALA A 324 17.97 20.01 -15.14
N ASP A 325 17.49 21.00 -15.90
CA ASP A 325 17.67 22.41 -15.56
C ASP A 325 17.01 22.76 -14.22
N ALA A 326 15.78 22.26 -14.00
CA ALA A 326 15.05 22.50 -12.76
C ALA A 326 15.70 21.74 -11.57
N ALA A 327 15.97 20.45 -11.74
CA ALA A 327 16.61 19.63 -10.72
C ALA A 327 17.97 20.19 -10.30
N ASN A 328 18.80 20.58 -11.26
CA ASN A 328 20.15 21.12 -10.99
C ASN A 328 20.11 22.46 -10.27
N THR A 329 19.10 23.30 -10.51
CA THR A 329 18.93 24.57 -9.80
C THR A 329 18.70 24.32 -8.31
N LEU A 330 17.81 23.37 -7.96
CA LEU A 330 17.57 22.98 -6.57
C LEU A 330 18.78 22.24 -5.96
N ALA A 331 19.38 21.33 -6.72
CA ALA A 331 20.51 20.53 -6.27
C ALA A 331 21.75 21.38 -5.98
N ALA A 332 22.05 22.38 -6.82
CA ALA A 332 23.14 23.31 -6.58
C ALA A 332 22.96 24.10 -5.28
N ALA A 333 21.73 24.50 -4.98
CA ALA A 333 21.40 25.21 -3.74
C ALA A 333 21.47 24.30 -2.50
N LEU A 334 21.12 23.01 -2.64
CA LEU A 334 21.19 21.99 -1.57
C LEU A 334 22.61 21.46 -1.32
N ALA A 335 23.50 21.52 -2.31
CA ALA A 335 24.84 20.92 -2.25
C ALA A 335 25.70 21.40 -1.06
N PRO A 336 25.73 22.70 -0.65
CA PRO A 336 26.46 23.15 0.53
C PRO A 336 26.07 22.48 1.83
N HIS A 337 24.80 21.99 1.88
CA HIS A 337 24.18 21.36 3.05
C HIS A 337 24.12 19.84 2.96
N ASN A 338 24.64 19.25 1.87
CA ASN A 338 24.55 17.81 1.58
C ASN A 338 23.10 17.29 1.44
N GLY A 339 22.18 18.13 0.98
CA GLY A 339 20.83 17.75 0.64
C GLY A 339 20.71 17.14 -0.75
N VAL A 340 19.66 16.39 -1.00
CA VAL A 340 19.39 15.72 -2.27
C VAL A 340 18.11 16.22 -2.92
N VAL A 341 18.01 16.05 -4.24
CA VAL A 341 16.77 16.22 -5.00
C VAL A 341 16.34 14.85 -5.51
N LEU A 342 15.15 14.41 -5.10
CA LEU A 342 14.44 13.30 -5.71
C LEU A 342 13.53 13.87 -6.79
N TYR A 343 13.89 13.69 -8.06
CA TYR A 343 13.11 14.21 -9.18
C TYR A 343 12.33 13.09 -9.83
N ARG A 344 10.99 13.11 -9.69
CA ARG A 344 10.12 12.06 -10.20
C ARG A 344 10.11 12.06 -11.73
N ALA A 345 10.40 10.91 -12.32
CA ALA A 345 10.28 10.67 -13.76
C ALA A 345 8.81 10.34 -14.13
N PHE A 346 7.89 11.14 -13.61
CA PHE A 346 6.46 11.03 -13.85
C PHE A 346 5.98 12.28 -14.60
N VAL A 347 6.31 12.30 -15.88
CA VAL A 347 5.95 13.39 -16.80
C VAL A 347 5.27 12.77 -18.01
N TYR A 348 4.01 13.09 -18.24
CA TYR A 348 3.25 12.63 -19.40
C TYR A 348 2.14 13.60 -19.75
N ASN A 349 1.70 13.56 -21.00
CA ASN A 349 0.57 14.32 -21.49
C ASN A 349 -0.75 13.60 -21.17
N HIS A 350 -1.50 14.07 -20.19
CA HIS A 350 -2.81 13.51 -19.83
C HIS A 350 -3.94 13.84 -20.85
N HIS A 351 -3.64 14.66 -21.86
CA HIS A 351 -4.53 14.93 -22.99
C HIS A 351 -4.17 14.09 -24.21
N LEU A 352 -3.36 13.03 -24.03
CA LEU A 352 -2.97 12.12 -25.09
C LEU A 352 -4.22 11.51 -25.76
N ASP A 353 -4.27 11.53 -27.08
CA ASP A 353 -5.38 10.92 -27.83
C ASP A 353 -5.24 9.39 -27.79
N TRP A 354 -6.03 8.75 -26.95
CA TRP A 354 -6.01 7.31 -26.78
C TRP A 354 -6.47 6.56 -28.05
N THR A 355 -7.22 7.22 -28.95
CA THR A 355 -7.68 6.61 -30.22
C THR A 355 -6.57 6.49 -31.26
N ASP A 356 -5.47 7.23 -31.08
CA ASP A 356 -4.28 7.06 -31.92
C ASP A 356 -3.54 5.76 -31.52
N PRO A 357 -3.43 4.78 -32.40
CA PRO A 357 -2.74 3.51 -32.10
C PRO A 357 -1.23 3.68 -31.85
N LYS A 358 -0.64 4.83 -32.15
CA LYS A 358 0.76 5.15 -31.88
C LYS A 358 0.96 5.92 -30.56
N ALA A 359 -0.11 6.42 -29.96
CA ALA A 359 -0.04 7.10 -28.70
C ALA A 359 0.16 6.09 -27.55
N ASP A 360 1.14 6.34 -26.70
CA ASP A 360 1.43 5.46 -25.57
C ASP A 360 2.02 6.26 -24.39
N ARG A 361 1.27 6.31 -23.30
CA ARG A 361 1.71 6.93 -22.04
C ARG A 361 2.98 6.25 -21.49
N ALA A 362 3.13 4.94 -21.70
CA ALA A 362 4.27 4.16 -21.19
C ALA A 362 5.62 4.69 -21.66
N ARG A 363 5.68 5.33 -22.84
CA ARG A 363 6.92 5.85 -23.40
C ARG A 363 7.47 7.09 -22.72
N ALA A 364 6.60 7.86 -22.06
CA ALA A 364 6.88 9.26 -21.68
C ALA A 364 8.12 9.43 -20.79
N ALA A 365 8.25 8.61 -19.74
CA ALA A 365 9.37 8.72 -18.81
C ALA A 365 10.72 8.51 -19.53
N TYR A 366 10.82 7.49 -20.38
CA TYR A 366 12.03 7.21 -21.13
C TYR A 366 12.34 8.31 -22.16
N ASP A 367 11.36 8.69 -22.99
CA ASP A 367 11.55 9.68 -24.05
C ASP A 367 12.01 11.05 -23.49
N ILE A 368 11.58 11.41 -22.28
CA ILE A 368 11.93 12.68 -21.64
C ILE A 368 13.25 12.60 -20.88
N PHE A 369 13.50 11.53 -20.14
CA PHE A 369 14.63 11.47 -19.21
C PHE A 369 15.89 10.81 -19.81
N HIS A 370 15.76 9.82 -20.70
CA HIS A 370 16.92 9.17 -21.31
C HIS A 370 17.88 10.17 -22.02
N PRO A 371 17.42 11.19 -22.79
CA PRO A 371 18.31 12.18 -23.40
C PRO A 371 19.03 13.09 -22.38
N LEU A 372 18.65 13.01 -21.12
CA LEU A 372 19.23 13.79 -20.02
C LEU A 372 20.23 13.01 -19.16
N ASP A 373 20.54 11.76 -19.53
CA ASP A 373 21.51 10.95 -18.80
C ASP A 373 22.86 11.68 -18.74
N GLY A 374 23.50 11.70 -17.58
CA GLY A 374 24.75 12.43 -17.31
C GLY A 374 24.63 13.96 -17.21
N LYS A 375 23.42 14.54 -17.38
CA LYS A 375 23.21 16.00 -17.28
C LYS A 375 22.76 16.45 -15.88
N PHE A 376 22.44 15.52 -15.00
CA PHE A 376 22.04 15.80 -13.62
C PHE A 376 23.26 15.95 -12.70
N LEU A 377 23.17 16.85 -11.73
CA LEU A 377 24.20 16.98 -10.69
C LEU A 377 24.23 15.73 -9.79
N PRO A 378 25.38 15.42 -9.14
CA PRO A 378 25.55 14.18 -8.37
C PRO A 378 24.56 13.98 -7.20
N ASN A 379 23.97 15.06 -6.68
CA ASN A 379 22.95 15.01 -5.63
C ASN A 379 21.51 15.07 -6.15
N VAL A 380 21.32 14.91 -7.46
CA VAL A 380 20.01 14.62 -8.06
C VAL A 380 19.88 13.12 -8.22
N ILE A 381 18.75 12.59 -7.81
CA ILE A 381 18.36 11.18 -7.96
C ILE A 381 17.05 11.16 -8.75
N VAL A 382 17.08 10.54 -9.93
CA VAL A 382 15.84 10.36 -10.72
C VAL A 382 15.01 9.26 -10.09
N GLN A 383 13.82 9.62 -9.63
CA GLN A 383 12.87 8.71 -8.99
C GLN A 383 11.95 8.13 -10.04
N THR A 384 12.14 6.84 -10.34
CA THR A 384 11.45 6.11 -11.41
C THR A 384 10.48 5.12 -10.80
N LYS A 385 9.22 5.12 -11.26
CA LYS A 385 8.22 4.11 -10.86
C LYS A 385 8.66 2.72 -11.31
N GLU A 386 8.20 1.70 -10.58
CA GLU A 386 8.45 0.30 -10.90
C GLU A 386 8.06 -0.06 -12.35
N GLY A 387 6.89 0.39 -12.77
CA GLY A 387 6.36 0.24 -14.11
C GLY A 387 6.14 1.58 -14.82
N PRO A 388 5.86 1.56 -16.12
CA PRO A 388 5.76 2.77 -16.94
C PRO A 388 4.39 3.45 -16.87
N ILE A 389 3.37 2.81 -16.28
CA ILE A 389 2.00 3.34 -16.23
C ILE A 389 1.74 4.03 -14.89
N ASP A 390 1.34 3.29 -13.86
CA ASP A 390 0.97 3.90 -12.58
C ASP A 390 0.67 2.87 -11.48
N PHE A 391 1.62 2.07 -11.04
CA PHE A 391 1.46 1.11 -9.95
C PHE A 391 0.28 0.14 -10.16
N GLN A 392 0.05 -0.29 -11.40
CA GLN A 392 -0.99 -1.26 -11.73
C GLN A 392 -0.66 -2.63 -11.12
N VAL A 393 -1.63 -3.53 -11.12
CA VAL A 393 -1.48 -4.86 -10.51
C VAL A 393 -0.30 -5.65 -11.07
N ARG A 394 0.03 -5.47 -12.34
CA ARG A 394 1.23 -5.96 -13.02
C ARG A 394 1.63 -5.01 -14.14
N GLU A 395 2.86 -4.55 -14.10
CA GLU A 395 3.50 -3.77 -15.16
C GLU A 395 4.87 -4.36 -15.46
N PRO A 396 5.39 -4.23 -16.68
CA PRO A 396 6.79 -4.54 -16.92
C PRO A 396 7.68 -3.53 -16.20
N VAL A 397 8.88 -3.93 -15.82
CA VAL A 397 9.84 -3.02 -15.19
C VAL A 397 10.15 -1.85 -16.13
N SER A 398 10.17 -0.63 -15.61
CA SER A 398 10.41 0.57 -16.43
C SER A 398 11.75 0.49 -17.18
N PRO A 399 11.78 0.71 -18.51
CA PRO A 399 13.00 0.69 -19.32
C PRO A 399 13.98 1.81 -18.94
N LEU A 400 13.49 2.86 -18.26
CA LEU A 400 14.31 3.99 -17.85
C LEU A 400 15.48 3.58 -16.93
N PHE A 401 15.32 2.50 -16.14
CA PHE A 401 16.43 1.96 -15.32
C PHE A 401 17.64 1.54 -16.15
N GLY A 402 17.42 0.98 -17.34
CA GLY A 402 18.48 0.68 -18.29
C GLY A 402 18.92 1.89 -19.13
N GLY A 403 18.10 2.92 -19.18
CA GLY A 403 18.33 4.13 -19.96
C GLY A 403 19.16 5.23 -19.27
N LEU A 404 19.35 5.13 -17.95
CA LEU A 404 20.14 6.11 -17.17
C LEU A 404 21.38 5.42 -16.57
N THR A 405 22.51 5.51 -17.26
CA THR A 405 23.76 4.83 -16.86
C THR A 405 24.75 5.75 -16.16
N GLU A 406 24.57 7.06 -16.27
CA GLU A 406 25.41 8.11 -15.69
C GLU A 406 24.67 8.94 -14.61
N THR A 407 23.42 8.61 -14.33
CA THR A 407 22.56 9.33 -13.39
C THR A 407 22.14 8.42 -12.25
N SER A 408 22.17 8.89 -11.01
CA SER A 408 21.66 8.16 -9.85
C SER A 408 20.13 7.96 -9.95
N GLN A 409 19.67 6.76 -9.61
CA GLN A 409 18.26 6.38 -9.76
C GLN A 409 17.70 5.83 -8.45
N ALA A 410 16.42 6.12 -8.17
CA ALA A 410 15.66 5.47 -7.12
C ALA A 410 14.42 4.80 -7.69
N LEU A 411 14.08 3.63 -7.16
CA LEU A 411 12.85 2.91 -7.46
C LEU A 411 11.71 3.48 -6.61
N GLU A 412 10.66 3.96 -7.24
CA GLU A 412 9.42 4.36 -6.58
C GLU A 412 8.42 3.20 -6.59
N LEU A 413 8.04 2.76 -5.39
CA LEU A 413 7.03 1.73 -5.13
C LEU A 413 5.83 2.35 -4.43
N GLN A 414 4.66 1.74 -4.56
CA GLN A 414 3.47 2.18 -3.83
C GLN A 414 3.13 1.18 -2.72
N ILE A 415 3.38 1.55 -1.45
CA ILE A 415 3.01 0.77 -0.27
C ILE A 415 1.50 0.87 -0.03
N THR A 416 0.93 2.07 -0.19
CA THR A 416 -0.51 2.27 -0.29
C THR A 416 -1.02 1.64 -1.58
N GLN A 417 -2.21 1.06 -1.55
CA GLN A 417 -2.68 0.13 -2.57
C GLN A 417 -3.71 0.79 -3.49
N GLU A 418 -3.35 1.84 -4.23
CA GLU A 418 -4.25 2.61 -5.07
C GLU A 418 -5.03 1.72 -6.07
N TYR A 419 -4.29 0.89 -6.83
CA TYR A 419 -4.85 -0.04 -7.81
C TYR A 419 -4.83 -1.50 -7.34
N THR A 420 -4.43 -1.74 -6.11
CA THR A 420 -4.30 -3.10 -5.56
C THR A 420 -5.20 -3.31 -4.33
N GLY A 421 -6.43 -2.79 -4.40
CA GLY A 421 -7.51 -3.04 -3.44
C GLY A 421 -7.58 -2.07 -2.27
N GLN A 422 -6.91 -0.91 -2.34
CA GLN A 422 -7.04 0.23 -1.42
C GLN A 422 -7.02 -0.15 0.07
N GLN A 423 -6.14 -1.09 0.44
CA GLN A 423 -5.99 -1.61 1.82
C GLN A 423 -7.28 -2.23 2.40
N ARG A 424 -8.33 -2.36 1.59
CA ARG A 424 -9.55 -3.12 1.90
C ARG A 424 -9.39 -4.59 1.55
N HIS A 425 -8.62 -4.88 0.46
CA HIS A 425 -8.24 -6.23 0.07
C HIS A 425 -6.90 -6.61 0.69
N LEU A 426 -6.75 -7.87 1.04
CA LEU A 426 -5.46 -8.46 1.38
C LEU A 426 -4.67 -8.64 0.08
N VAL A 427 -3.59 -7.86 -0.06
CA VAL A 427 -2.62 -7.98 -1.15
C VAL A 427 -1.23 -7.71 -0.59
N TYR A 428 -0.40 -8.73 -0.51
CA TYR A 428 0.99 -8.65 -0.10
C TYR A 428 1.87 -8.40 -1.32
N LEU A 429 2.48 -7.23 -1.41
CA LEU A 429 3.16 -6.72 -2.60
C LEU A 429 4.64 -7.12 -2.70
N ALA A 430 5.22 -7.69 -1.64
CA ALA A 430 6.64 -8.05 -1.65
C ALA A 430 7.05 -9.02 -2.78
N PRO A 431 6.23 -10.01 -3.19
CA PRO A 431 6.55 -10.83 -4.36
C PRO A 431 6.73 -10.00 -5.64
N MET A 432 5.80 -9.08 -5.93
CA MET A 432 5.87 -8.18 -7.07
C MET A 432 7.14 -7.28 -7.01
N TRP A 433 7.40 -6.68 -5.86
CA TRP A 433 8.59 -5.84 -5.69
C TRP A 433 9.90 -6.60 -5.81
N LYS A 434 9.90 -7.89 -5.41
CA LYS A 434 11.06 -8.77 -5.56
C LYS A 434 11.33 -9.11 -7.02
N GLU A 435 10.29 -9.37 -7.81
CA GLU A 435 10.40 -9.54 -9.26
C GLU A 435 11.04 -8.30 -9.91
N VAL A 436 10.59 -7.10 -9.55
CA VAL A 436 11.18 -5.84 -10.02
C VAL A 436 12.65 -5.72 -9.63
N LEU A 437 13.00 -5.96 -8.37
CA LEU A 437 14.38 -5.84 -7.87
C LEU A 437 15.34 -6.83 -8.52
N ASP A 438 14.87 -8.02 -8.85
CA ASP A 438 15.67 -9.08 -9.47
C ASP A 438 15.69 -9.01 -11.00
N PHE A 439 14.82 -8.21 -11.60
CA PHE A 439 14.75 -8.07 -13.05
C PHE A 439 16.10 -7.58 -13.61
N ASP A 440 16.64 -8.31 -14.58
CA ASP A 440 17.93 -8.03 -15.20
C ASP A 440 17.77 -7.22 -16.49
N MET A 441 18.16 -5.95 -16.44
CA MET A 441 18.10 -5.02 -17.57
C MET A 441 19.08 -5.36 -18.69
N ARG A 442 20.13 -6.16 -18.45
CA ARG A 442 21.14 -6.61 -19.43
C ARG A 442 21.76 -5.47 -20.22
N VAL A 443 22.19 -4.42 -19.54
CA VAL A 443 22.76 -3.24 -20.19
C VAL A 443 24.18 -3.53 -20.66
N GLY A 444 24.43 -3.42 -21.98
CA GLY A 444 25.76 -3.58 -22.58
C GLY A 444 26.36 -4.98 -22.34
N ASP A 445 25.60 -6.01 -22.59
CA ASP A 445 25.97 -7.44 -22.47
C ASP A 445 26.41 -7.86 -21.04
N ARG A 446 25.97 -7.12 -20.04
CA ARG A 446 26.24 -7.42 -18.62
C ARG A 446 24.95 -7.62 -17.85
N SER A 447 24.97 -8.54 -16.87
CA SER A 447 23.90 -8.62 -15.91
C SER A 447 23.84 -7.33 -15.09
N THR A 448 22.70 -6.67 -15.15
CA THR A 448 22.40 -5.40 -14.46
C THR A 448 21.04 -5.47 -13.76
N PRO A 449 20.90 -6.30 -12.70
CA PRO A 449 19.64 -6.35 -11.94
C PRO A 449 19.31 -4.98 -11.36
N ILE A 450 18.02 -4.65 -11.29
CA ILE A 450 17.54 -3.37 -10.73
C ILE A 450 18.15 -3.10 -9.36
N LYS A 451 18.15 -4.09 -8.44
CA LYS A 451 18.78 -3.95 -7.12
C LYS A 451 20.24 -3.47 -7.18
N SER A 452 21.01 -3.86 -8.21
CA SER A 452 22.41 -3.45 -8.39
C SER A 452 22.51 -2.03 -8.93
N ILE A 453 21.57 -1.59 -9.77
CA ILE A 453 21.46 -0.20 -10.24
C ILE A 453 21.18 0.72 -9.05
N LEU A 454 20.18 0.38 -8.24
CA LEU A 454 19.76 1.16 -7.07
C LEU A 454 20.84 1.24 -5.99
N ALA A 455 21.61 0.17 -5.78
CA ALA A 455 22.75 0.14 -4.87
C ALA A 455 23.99 0.89 -5.40
N GLY A 456 23.97 1.32 -6.68
CA GLY A 456 25.10 1.99 -7.32
C GLY A 456 26.28 1.07 -7.64
N THR A 457 26.01 -0.23 -7.85
CA THR A 457 27.06 -1.23 -8.13
C THR A 457 27.06 -1.71 -9.57
N ALA A 458 26.00 -1.45 -10.35
CA ALA A 458 25.83 -1.93 -11.72
C ALA A 458 26.71 -1.16 -12.72
N PHE A 459 26.80 0.16 -12.58
CA PHE A 459 27.53 1.03 -13.50
C PHE A 459 28.83 1.52 -12.87
N HIS A 460 29.98 1.09 -13.43
CA HIS A 460 31.29 1.52 -12.98
C HIS A 460 31.69 2.80 -13.72
N GLN A 461 31.37 3.96 -13.18
CA GLN A 461 31.97 5.21 -13.66
C GLN A 461 32.98 5.72 -12.64
N PRO A 462 34.18 6.18 -13.10
CA PRO A 462 35.13 6.86 -12.21
C PRO A 462 34.51 8.18 -11.78
N ILE A 463 34.68 8.50 -10.50
CA ILE A 463 34.29 9.78 -9.92
C ILE A 463 35.11 10.85 -10.64
N GLY A 464 34.57 11.50 -11.65
CA GLY A 464 35.15 12.63 -12.37
C GLY A 464 34.78 13.93 -11.69
N GLY A 465 35.76 14.54 -11.03
CA GLY A 465 35.78 16.00 -10.76
C GLY A 465 35.32 16.46 -9.39
N GLY A 466 36.23 16.60 -8.47
CA GLY A 466 36.42 17.83 -7.68
C GLY A 466 35.46 18.12 -6.50
N LEU A 467 34.43 17.36 -6.26
CA LEU A 467 33.72 17.43 -5.01
C LEU A 467 34.14 16.22 -4.16
N GLY A 468 34.70 16.47 -2.99
CA GLY A 468 35.06 15.40 -2.05
C GLY A 468 33.93 14.44 -1.78
N PRO A 469 34.17 13.26 -1.17
CA PRO A 469 33.12 12.27 -0.92
C PRO A 469 31.94 12.95 -0.23
N PRO A 470 30.71 12.77 -0.74
CA PRO A 470 29.55 13.43 -0.17
C PRO A 470 29.44 13.01 1.32
N ARG A 471 29.44 14.00 2.21
CA ARG A 471 29.28 13.77 3.66
C ARG A 471 27.97 13.08 4.04
N THR A 472 27.07 12.94 3.08
CA THR A 472 25.76 12.27 3.20
C THR A 472 25.84 10.75 3.24
N GLY A 473 26.98 10.13 2.98
CA GLY A 473 27.09 8.68 2.81
C GLY A 473 26.49 8.15 1.50
N LEU A 474 25.98 9.04 0.62
CA LEU A 474 25.54 8.66 -0.71
C LEU A 474 26.74 8.22 -1.55
N ARG A 475 26.65 7.04 -2.13
CA ARG A 475 27.60 6.62 -3.15
C ARG A 475 27.32 7.44 -4.42
N PRO A 476 28.33 7.86 -5.18
CA PRO A 476 28.15 8.77 -6.33
C PRO A 476 27.14 8.31 -7.39
N TRP A 477 26.78 7.05 -7.42
CA TRP A 477 25.93 6.44 -8.46
C TRP A 477 24.87 5.48 -7.88
N GLY A 478 24.64 5.58 -6.58
CA GLY A 478 23.57 4.87 -5.91
C GLY A 478 22.40 5.80 -5.62
N GLY A 479 21.21 5.25 -5.66
CA GLY A 479 19.97 5.92 -5.25
C GLY A 479 19.32 5.14 -4.12
N GLY A 480 18.34 4.31 -4.44
CA GLY A 480 17.66 3.49 -3.45
C GLY A 480 16.21 3.24 -3.75
N MET A 481 15.41 3.20 -2.69
CA MET A 481 13.98 2.92 -2.78
C MET A 481 13.16 4.00 -2.08
N ILE A 482 12.07 4.40 -2.72
CA ILE A 482 11.09 5.36 -2.22
C ILE A 482 9.73 4.67 -2.20
N GLY A 483 9.07 4.66 -1.04
CA GLY A 483 7.76 4.03 -0.87
C GLY A 483 6.65 5.03 -0.61
N VAL A 484 5.67 5.14 -1.50
CA VAL A 484 4.46 5.95 -1.24
C VAL A 484 3.63 5.23 -0.18
N ALA A 485 3.52 5.78 1.03
CA ALA A 485 2.97 5.06 2.18
C ALA A 485 1.53 5.48 2.56
N GLY A 486 1.18 6.74 2.54
CA GLY A 486 -0.17 7.22 2.85
C GLY A 486 -0.66 6.80 4.25
N VAL A 487 0.17 7.01 5.27
CA VAL A 487 -0.07 6.50 6.63
C VAL A 487 -1.07 7.37 7.39
N GLY A 488 -2.15 6.77 7.85
CA GLY A 488 -3.18 7.44 8.64
C GLY A 488 -2.97 7.35 10.16
N ARG A 489 -3.40 8.38 10.87
CA ARG A 489 -3.32 8.48 12.32
C ARG A 489 -4.07 7.37 13.07
N ASP A 490 -5.20 6.96 12.53
CA ASP A 490 -6.15 6.13 13.29
C ASP A 490 -5.88 4.63 13.11
N ALA A 491 -5.27 4.21 12.01
CA ALA A 491 -5.09 2.80 11.68
C ALA A 491 -3.84 2.50 10.82
N TRP A 492 -2.77 3.29 10.93
CA TRP A 492 -1.57 3.20 10.08
C TRP A 492 -1.93 3.05 8.58
N LEU A 493 -2.00 1.82 8.08
CA LEU A 493 -2.37 1.50 6.71
C LEU A 493 -3.83 0.99 6.58
N GLY A 494 -4.71 1.26 7.54
CA GLY A 494 -6.15 0.93 7.49
C GLY A 494 -6.47 -0.54 7.74
N SER A 495 -5.62 -1.47 7.37
CA SER A 495 -5.75 -2.91 7.64
C SER A 495 -4.53 -3.45 8.38
N PRO A 496 -4.71 -4.28 9.42
CA PRO A 496 -3.60 -4.87 10.15
C PRO A 496 -2.63 -5.66 9.25
N LEU A 497 -3.13 -6.42 8.28
CA LEU A 497 -2.29 -7.21 7.37
C LEU A 497 -1.61 -6.36 6.28
N ALA A 498 -2.13 -5.17 5.95
CA ALA A 498 -1.48 -4.24 5.03
C ALA A 498 -0.13 -3.74 5.56
N LEU A 499 0.07 -3.75 6.88
CA LEU A 499 1.35 -3.41 7.51
C LEU A 499 2.51 -4.31 7.08
N ALA A 500 2.23 -5.53 6.61
CA ALA A 500 3.23 -6.40 6.01
C ALA A 500 3.92 -5.74 4.80
N ASN A 501 3.22 -4.88 4.04
CA ASN A 501 3.79 -4.17 2.91
C ASN A 501 4.81 -3.10 3.34
N LEU A 502 4.49 -2.28 4.35
CA LEU A 502 5.45 -1.31 4.88
C LEU A 502 6.68 -1.99 5.50
N TYR A 503 6.46 -3.09 6.22
CA TYR A 503 7.55 -3.92 6.75
C TYR A 503 8.43 -4.45 5.62
N ALA A 504 7.81 -5.05 4.60
CA ALA A 504 8.52 -5.64 3.47
C ALA A 504 9.30 -4.60 2.66
N PHE A 505 8.72 -3.42 2.43
CA PHE A 505 9.41 -2.32 1.78
C PHE A 505 10.72 -1.98 2.50
N GLY A 506 10.68 -1.75 3.81
CA GLY A 506 11.88 -1.44 4.60
C GLY A 506 12.91 -2.56 4.57
N ARG A 507 12.46 -3.83 4.67
CA ARG A 507 13.36 -5.00 4.65
C ARG A 507 14.04 -5.19 3.30
N LEU A 508 13.32 -5.04 2.19
CA LEU A 508 13.88 -5.11 0.83
C LEU A 508 14.81 -3.92 0.53
N ALA A 509 14.50 -2.73 1.01
CA ALA A 509 15.38 -1.57 0.89
C ALA A 509 16.67 -1.74 1.71
N TRP A 510 16.60 -2.44 2.85
CA TRP A 510 17.76 -2.81 3.66
C TRP A 510 18.61 -3.89 3.01
N ASP A 511 17.97 -5.01 2.63
CA ASP A 511 18.62 -6.15 1.97
C ASP A 511 17.73 -6.70 0.85
N PRO A 512 17.98 -6.34 -0.41
CA PRO A 512 17.18 -6.75 -1.55
C PRO A 512 17.33 -8.25 -1.91
N ASN A 513 18.18 -8.97 -1.20
CA ASN A 513 18.36 -10.44 -1.39
C ASN A 513 17.44 -11.27 -0.49
N LEU A 514 16.76 -10.65 0.47
CA LEU A 514 15.72 -11.34 1.24
C LEU A 514 14.61 -11.80 0.30
N THR A 515 14.02 -12.96 0.62
CA THR A 515 12.85 -13.43 -0.11
C THR A 515 11.56 -12.92 0.53
N PRO A 516 10.47 -12.78 -0.24
CA PRO A 516 9.17 -12.39 0.30
C PRO A 516 8.68 -13.30 1.42
N GLU A 517 8.97 -14.62 1.34
CA GLU A 517 8.63 -15.61 2.37
C GLU A 517 9.38 -15.35 3.68
N GLN A 518 10.70 -15.07 3.60
CA GLN A 518 11.50 -14.74 4.78
C GLN A 518 10.96 -13.49 5.48
N ILE A 519 10.57 -12.51 4.70
CA ILE A 519 10.03 -11.23 5.22
C ILE A 519 8.64 -11.45 5.83
N ALA A 520 7.78 -12.23 5.17
CA ALA A 520 6.46 -12.60 5.69
C ALA A 520 6.59 -13.32 7.04
N GLU A 521 7.46 -14.32 7.13
CA GLU A 521 7.73 -15.06 8.37
C GLU A 521 8.23 -14.13 9.48
N GLU A 522 9.23 -13.28 9.21
CA GLU A 522 9.72 -12.29 10.17
C GLU A 522 8.58 -11.39 10.70
N TRP A 523 7.74 -10.90 9.79
CA TRP A 523 6.62 -10.02 10.14
C TRP A 523 5.53 -10.75 10.92
N THR A 524 5.13 -11.95 10.48
CA THR A 524 4.07 -12.74 11.13
C THR A 524 4.46 -13.12 12.56
N ARG A 525 5.70 -13.54 12.77
CA ARG A 525 6.22 -13.88 14.12
C ARG A 525 6.22 -12.68 15.07
N GLN A 526 6.42 -11.47 14.57
CA GLN A 526 6.42 -10.25 15.39
C GLN A 526 5.04 -9.64 15.57
N SER A 527 4.12 -9.84 14.61
CA SER A 527 2.84 -9.12 14.54
C SER A 527 1.63 -9.97 14.91
N VAL A 528 1.64 -11.26 14.55
CA VAL A 528 0.46 -12.12 14.62
C VAL A 528 0.62 -13.19 15.67
N SER A 529 1.63 -14.06 15.55
CA SER A 529 1.85 -15.21 16.44
C SER A 529 3.25 -15.79 16.29
N ALA A 530 3.76 -16.37 17.38
CA ALA A 530 4.96 -17.22 17.36
C ALA A 530 4.63 -18.72 17.18
N ASP A 531 3.34 -19.10 17.13
CA ASP A 531 2.90 -20.45 16.87
C ASP A 531 3.16 -20.85 15.41
N GLU A 532 3.95 -21.90 15.19
CA GLU A 532 4.41 -22.32 13.87
C GLU A 532 3.28 -22.57 12.88
N ALA A 533 2.20 -23.21 13.30
CA ALA A 533 1.08 -23.53 12.42
C ALA A 533 0.24 -22.28 12.06
N VAL A 534 0.24 -21.28 12.92
CA VAL A 534 -0.35 -19.96 12.62
C VAL A 534 0.53 -19.22 11.62
N VAL A 535 1.86 -19.19 11.87
CA VAL A 535 2.84 -18.55 10.99
C VAL A 535 2.72 -19.09 9.56
N GLN A 536 2.83 -20.41 9.40
CA GLN A 536 2.74 -21.06 8.08
C GLN A 536 1.43 -20.73 7.35
N LYS A 537 0.31 -20.66 8.07
CA LYS A 537 -0.98 -20.35 7.45
C LYS A 537 -1.09 -18.90 7.01
N VAL A 538 -0.70 -17.94 7.87
CA VAL A 538 -0.74 -16.51 7.53
C VAL A 538 0.24 -16.20 6.40
N ASP A 539 1.45 -16.74 6.44
CA ASP A 539 2.44 -16.53 5.39
C ASP A 539 1.97 -17.10 4.04
N ALA A 540 1.34 -18.28 4.04
CA ALA A 540 0.74 -18.86 2.84
C ALA A 540 -0.40 -18.00 2.29
N MET A 541 -1.21 -17.36 3.14
CA MET A 541 -2.24 -16.40 2.71
C MET A 541 -1.60 -15.15 2.10
N LEU A 542 -0.59 -14.56 2.76
CA LEU A 542 0.14 -13.40 2.26
C LEU A 542 0.74 -13.68 0.87
N MET A 543 1.49 -14.77 0.72
CA MET A 543 2.16 -15.11 -0.53
C MET A 543 1.20 -15.35 -1.71
N ARG A 544 0.00 -15.86 -1.46
CA ARG A 544 -1.03 -16.09 -2.50
C ARG A 544 -1.87 -14.86 -2.80
N SER A 545 -1.82 -13.82 -1.98
CA SER A 545 -2.79 -12.71 -2.04
C SER A 545 -2.60 -11.83 -3.28
N TRP A 546 -1.37 -11.49 -3.67
CA TRP A 546 -1.12 -10.74 -4.91
C TRP A 546 -1.49 -11.53 -6.17
N PRO A 547 -1.04 -12.79 -6.38
CA PRO A 547 -1.49 -13.58 -7.53
C PRO A 547 -3.02 -13.78 -7.58
N ALA A 548 -3.68 -13.95 -6.43
CA ALA A 548 -5.13 -14.02 -6.40
C ALA A 548 -5.79 -12.71 -6.85
N TYR A 549 -5.26 -11.57 -6.39
CA TYR A 549 -5.75 -10.24 -6.79
C TYR A 549 -5.55 -9.98 -8.28
N GLU A 550 -4.37 -10.29 -8.82
CA GLU A 550 -4.08 -10.22 -10.25
C GLU A 550 -5.08 -11.06 -11.05
N ASN A 551 -5.32 -12.31 -10.63
CA ASN A 551 -6.21 -13.23 -11.31
C ASN A 551 -7.65 -12.71 -11.42
N TYR A 552 -8.21 -12.11 -10.37
CA TYR A 552 -9.58 -11.61 -10.46
C TYR A 552 -9.70 -10.15 -10.93
N THR A 553 -8.60 -9.45 -11.24
CA THR A 553 -8.62 -8.08 -11.76
C THR A 553 -8.04 -7.96 -13.16
N GLY A 554 -6.73 -8.05 -13.34
CA GLY A 554 -6.05 -7.80 -14.61
C GLY A 554 -4.89 -8.76 -14.89
N PRO A 555 -5.14 -10.04 -15.21
CA PRO A 555 -4.09 -11.00 -15.54
C PRO A 555 -3.47 -10.75 -16.91
N LEU A 556 -2.33 -11.41 -17.19
CA LEU A 556 -1.59 -11.34 -18.46
C LEU A 556 -1.03 -9.95 -18.81
N GLY A 557 -0.84 -9.07 -17.81
CA GLY A 557 -0.41 -7.70 -18.04
C GLY A 557 -1.50 -6.79 -18.65
N LEU A 558 -2.76 -7.20 -18.54
CA LEU A 558 -3.89 -6.44 -19.04
C LEU A 558 -4.13 -5.20 -18.19
N GLN A 559 -4.15 -4.04 -18.82
CA GLN A 559 -4.21 -2.74 -18.17
C GLN A 559 -5.59 -2.11 -18.17
N THR A 560 -5.85 -1.27 -17.16
CA THR A 560 -7.01 -0.38 -17.06
C THR A 560 -8.37 -1.08 -17.15
N LEU A 561 -8.53 -2.18 -16.44
CA LEU A 561 -9.84 -2.80 -16.21
C LEU A 561 -10.56 -2.19 -14.99
N THR A 562 -9.84 -1.41 -14.20
CA THR A 562 -10.39 -0.67 -13.06
C THR A 562 -11.07 0.63 -13.50
N ASP A 563 -11.92 1.20 -12.64
CA ASP A 563 -12.46 2.56 -12.79
C ASP A 563 -11.34 3.62 -12.72
N ILE A 564 -10.63 3.81 -13.83
CA ILE A 564 -9.40 4.61 -13.91
C ILE A 564 -9.63 6.11 -13.72
N THR A 565 -10.82 6.64 -13.98
CA THR A 565 -11.12 8.06 -13.81
C THR A 565 -11.94 8.38 -12.58
N GLY A 566 -12.42 7.35 -11.90
CA GLY A 566 -13.18 7.47 -10.67
C GLY A 566 -12.35 7.15 -9.43
N THR A 567 -12.61 6.00 -8.85
CA THR A 567 -12.06 5.64 -7.54
C THR A 567 -10.77 4.82 -7.58
N HIS A 568 -10.40 4.25 -8.72
CA HIS A 568 -9.28 3.32 -8.92
C HIS A 568 -9.46 1.99 -8.15
N TYR A 569 -10.69 1.59 -7.83
CA TYR A 569 -10.94 0.52 -6.90
C TYR A 569 -11.69 -0.69 -7.47
N GLY A 570 -12.86 -0.48 -8.03
CA GLY A 570 -13.68 -1.54 -8.61
C GLY A 570 -13.45 -1.70 -10.12
N PRO A 571 -14.16 -2.62 -10.76
CA PRO A 571 -14.17 -2.74 -12.22
C PRO A 571 -14.78 -1.49 -12.86
N GLY A 572 -14.43 -1.23 -14.09
CA GLY A 572 -14.90 -0.09 -14.88
C GLY A 572 -14.40 -0.20 -16.32
N ILE A 573 -14.54 -1.38 -16.94
CA ILE A 573 -13.87 -1.74 -18.19
C ILE A 573 -14.39 -0.90 -19.36
N GLU A 574 -15.73 -0.85 -19.55
CA GLU A 574 -16.34 -0.03 -20.60
C GLU A 574 -16.34 1.47 -20.25
N GLY A 575 -16.32 1.79 -18.95
CA GLY A 575 -16.29 3.15 -18.45
C GLY A 575 -14.94 3.83 -18.55
N SER A 576 -13.89 3.11 -18.89
CA SER A 576 -12.57 3.71 -19.10
C SER A 576 -12.62 4.64 -20.31
N GLU A 577 -12.07 5.81 -20.19
CA GLU A 577 -12.45 6.96 -20.95
C GLU A 577 -11.77 7.19 -22.25
N ASN A 578 -12.42 7.99 -23.03
CA ASN A 578 -11.96 8.61 -24.25
C ASN A 578 -10.92 9.71 -23.98
N ASN A 579 -9.90 9.43 -23.16
CA ASN A 579 -8.82 10.37 -22.84
C ASN A 579 -7.49 9.63 -22.58
N GLY A 580 -6.43 10.36 -22.28
CA GLY A 580 -5.10 9.80 -22.07
C GLY A 580 -4.95 8.91 -20.82
N TRP A 581 -6.00 8.72 -20.04
CA TRP A 581 -6.04 7.86 -18.87
C TRP A 581 -6.54 6.45 -19.16
N GLY A 582 -7.43 6.30 -20.19
CA GLY A 582 -8.27 5.13 -20.32
C GLY A 582 -7.88 4.12 -21.40
N GLN A 583 -8.64 3.10 -21.50
CA GLN A 583 -8.74 2.01 -22.48
C GLN A 583 -7.42 1.44 -23.04
N TRP A 584 -6.37 1.39 -22.28
CA TRP A 584 -5.09 0.80 -22.67
C TRP A 584 -5.15 -0.72 -22.83
N HIS A 585 -6.26 -1.38 -22.46
CA HIS A 585 -6.52 -2.79 -22.78
C HIS A 585 -6.78 -3.02 -24.27
N ARG A 586 -7.15 -1.98 -25.03
CA ARG A 586 -7.39 -2.05 -26.49
C ARG A 586 -8.25 -3.23 -26.94
N ALA A 587 -9.18 -3.69 -26.07
CA ALA A 587 -10.05 -4.80 -26.41
C ALA A 587 -11.09 -4.40 -27.47
N ASP A 588 -11.24 -5.24 -28.48
CA ASP A 588 -12.24 -5.12 -29.52
C ASP A 588 -12.84 -6.52 -29.85
N ARG A 589 -13.55 -6.65 -30.98
CA ARG A 589 -14.14 -7.93 -31.38
C ARG A 589 -13.13 -8.95 -31.88
N GLU A 590 -11.95 -8.51 -32.25
CA GLU A 590 -10.91 -9.34 -32.88
C GLU A 590 -9.88 -9.82 -31.85
N GLY A 591 -9.60 -8.99 -30.84
CA GLY A 591 -8.56 -9.29 -29.87
C GLY A 591 -8.50 -8.36 -28.68
N VAL A 592 -7.42 -8.48 -27.93
CA VAL A 592 -7.16 -7.73 -26.68
C VAL A 592 -5.66 -7.51 -26.51
N GLY A 593 -5.32 -6.48 -25.74
CA GLY A 593 -3.95 -6.06 -25.47
C GLY A 593 -3.49 -4.93 -26.38
N MET A 594 -2.39 -4.29 -26.02
CA MET A 594 -1.86 -3.15 -26.76
C MET A 594 -0.60 -3.52 -27.54
N ASP A 595 -0.58 -3.25 -28.84
CA ASP A 595 0.63 -3.45 -29.66
C ASP A 595 1.68 -2.37 -29.30
N ARG A 596 2.71 -2.78 -28.59
CA ARG A 596 3.85 -1.97 -28.15
C ARG A 596 5.16 -2.35 -28.84
N THR A 597 5.09 -3.16 -29.89
CA THR A 597 6.26 -3.57 -30.68
C THR A 597 6.86 -2.39 -31.46
N VAL A 598 8.11 -2.49 -31.82
CA VAL A 598 8.81 -1.53 -32.69
C VAL A 598 8.30 -1.63 -34.11
N ALA A 599 8.02 -2.87 -34.58
CA ALA A 599 7.65 -3.13 -35.94
C ALA A 599 6.28 -2.54 -36.35
N THR A 600 5.26 -2.72 -35.53
CA THR A 600 3.88 -2.36 -35.85
C THR A 600 3.20 -1.47 -34.82
N GLY A 601 3.62 -1.55 -33.57
CA GLY A 601 3.01 -0.86 -32.43
C GLY A 601 3.55 0.54 -32.15
N THR A 602 3.53 0.90 -30.86
CA THR A 602 3.98 2.21 -30.35
C THR A 602 5.49 2.34 -30.27
N GLY A 603 6.21 1.21 -30.36
CA GLY A 603 7.67 1.15 -30.24
C GLY A 603 8.20 1.18 -28.81
N TYR A 604 7.34 1.01 -27.80
CA TYR A 604 7.76 0.98 -26.38
C TYR A 604 8.78 -0.14 -26.10
N ALA A 605 8.60 -1.34 -26.69
CA ALA A 605 9.54 -2.45 -26.53
C ALA A 605 10.99 -2.07 -26.88
N GLY A 606 11.17 -1.16 -27.86
CA GLY A 606 12.48 -0.65 -28.26
C GLY A 606 13.16 0.31 -27.27
N GLN A 607 12.51 0.69 -26.19
CA GLN A 607 13.13 1.50 -25.13
C GLN A 607 13.98 0.66 -24.16
N TYR A 608 13.83 -0.66 -24.18
CA TYR A 608 14.68 -1.58 -23.42
C TYR A 608 16.04 -1.78 -24.09
N PRO A 609 17.07 -2.20 -23.32
CA PRO A 609 18.31 -2.69 -23.90
C PRO A 609 18.05 -3.84 -24.89
N PRO A 610 18.90 -4.02 -25.94
CA PRO A 610 18.58 -4.85 -27.09
C PRO A 610 18.16 -6.29 -26.78
N GLU A 611 18.78 -6.95 -25.80
CA GLU A 611 18.43 -8.32 -25.43
C GLU A 611 17.02 -8.42 -24.83
N VAL A 612 16.66 -7.48 -23.94
CA VAL A 612 15.33 -7.42 -23.33
C VAL A 612 14.29 -6.96 -24.35
N ALA A 613 14.64 -5.97 -25.19
CA ALA A 613 13.79 -5.52 -26.29
C ALA A 613 13.39 -6.67 -27.22
N ASN A 614 14.32 -7.55 -27.57
CA ASN A 614 14.05 -8.72 -28.43
C ASN A 614 13.07 -9.72 -27.80
N ILE A 615 13.06 -9.84 -26.46
CA ILE A 615 12.10 -10.70 -25.75
C ILE A 615 10.68 -10.14 -25.92
N TYR A 616 10.51 -8.85 -25.74
CA TYR A 616 9.20 -8.19 -25.78
C TYR A 616 8.72 -7.84 -27.19
N GLU A 617 9.63 -7.78 -28.20
CA GLU A 617 9.26 -7.54 -29.58
C GLU A 617 8.55 -8.74 -30.22
N ASN A 618 8.86 -9.95 -29.75
CA ASN A 618 8.31 -11.16 -30.33
C ASN A 618 7.28 -11.80 -29.40
N VAL A 619 6.05 -11.91 -29.89
CA VAL A 619 4.93 -12.50 -29.16
C VAL A 619 5.21 -13.90 -28.60
N ALA A 620 6.05 -14.68 -29.28
CA ALA A 620 6.41 -16.05 -28.87
C ALA A 620 7.46 -16.11 -27.75
N THR A 621 8.13 -14.99 -27.45
CA THR A 621 9.15 -14.92 -26.37
C THR A 621 8.73 -14.02 -25.23
N THR A 622 7.68 -13.22 -25.43
CA THR A 622 7.10 -12.41 -24.35
C THR A 622 6.49 -13.33 -23.30
N PRO A 623 6.83 -13.17 -22.01
CA PRO A 623 6.20 -13.92 -20.93
C PRO A 623 4.68 -13.74 -20.93
N ASP A 624 3.93 -14.82 -20.66
CA ASP A 624 2.47 -14.79 -20.71
C ASP A 624 1.86 -13.75 -19.76
N ASP A 625 2.46 -13.53 -18.60
CA ASP A 625 2.02 -12.56 -17.60
C ASP A 625 2.19 -11.09 -18.04
N LEU A 626 2.89 -10.82 -19.13
CA LEU A 626 3.06 -9.51 -19.76
C LEU A 626 2.57 -9.47 -21.22
N LEU A 627 1.97 -10.56 -21.71
CA LEU A 627 1.58 -10.70 -23.12
C LEU A 627 0.70 -9.54 -23.59
N LEU A 628 -0.37 -9.26 -22.86
CA LEU A 628 -1.36 -8.25 -23.25
C LEU A 628 -0.89 -6.81 -22.98
N PHE A 629 0.18 -6.65 -22.21
CA PHE A 629 0.85 -5.36 -22.12
C PHE A 629 1.59 -5.01 -23.43
N PHE A 630 2.28 -6.00 -24.03
CA PHE A 630 3.14 -5.76 -25.19
C PHE A 630 2.49 -6.03 -26.54
N HIS A 631 1.48 -6.90 -26.59
CA HIS A 631 0.88 -7.36 -27.85
C HIS A 631 -0.63 -7.28 -27.84
N HIS A 632 -1.19 -6.88 -28.98
CA HIS A 632 -2.61 -7.08 -29.28
C HIS A 632 -2.75 -8.44 -29.99
N VAL A 633 -3.45 -9.36 -29.36
CA VAL A 633 -3.59 -10.74 -29.87
C VAL A 633 -5.05 -11.15 -30.01
N PRO A 634 -5.37 -12.03 -30.99
CA PRO A 634 -6.71 -12.61 -31.07
C PRO A 634 -7.07 -13.39 -29.81
N TYR A 635 -8.33 -13.41 -29.44
CA TYR A 635 -8.84 -14.16 -28.27
C TYR A 635 -8.48 -15.65 -28.28
N ALA A 636 -8.36 -16.24 -29.49
CA ALA A 636 -7.98 -17.63 -29.69
C ALA A 636 -6.46 -17.87 -29.68
N TYR A 637 -5.64 -16.82 -29.48
CA TYR A 637 -4.19 -16.99 -29.34
C TYR A 637 -3.87 -17.92 -28.17
N LYS A 638 -2.92 -18.83 -28.40
CA LYS A 638 -2.53 -19.84 -27.39
C LYS A 638 -1.32 -19.38 -26.61
N LEU A 639 -1.47 -19.32 -25.30
CA LEU A 639 -0.41 -19.13 -24.33
C LEU A 639 0.59 -20.30 -24.34
N HIS A 640 1.71 -20.16 -23.64
CA HIS A 640 2.74 -21.20 -23.60
C HIS A 640 2.26 -22.52 -22.98
N ASP A 641 1.24 -22.49 -22.11
CA ASP A 641 0.58 -23.68 -21.55
C ASP A 641 -0.44 -24.32 -22.52
N GLY A 642 -0.70 -23.68 -23.66
CA GLY A 642 -1.64 -24.12 -24.70
C GLY A 642 -3.08 -23.66 -24.52
N LYS A 643 -3.41 -22.97 -23.42
CA LYS A 643 -4.74 -22.36 -23.17
C LYS A 643 -4.92 -21.15 -24.06
N THR A 644 -6.14 -20.88 -24.53
CA THR A 644 -6.42 -19.65 -25.28
C THR A 644 -6.48 -18.44 -24.33
N VAL A 645 -6.15 -17.26 -24.83
CA VAL A 645 -6.23 -16.01 -24.03
C VAL A 645 -7.61 -15.83 -23.42
N ILE A 646 -8.68 -16.02 -24.20
CA ILE A 646 -10.04 -15.85 -23.67
C ILE A 646 -10.37 -16.88 -22.57
N GLN A 647 -9.97 -18.14 -22.73
CA GLN A 647 -10.21 -19.16 -21.71
C GLN A 647 -9.38 -18.89 -20.45
N TYR A 648 -8.14 -18.38 -20.60
CA TYR A 648 -7.33 -17.97 -19.48
C TYR A 648 -7.98 -16.82 -18.72
N LEU A 649 -8.53 -15.80 -19.41
CA LEU A 649 -9.26 -14.71 -18.79
C LEU A 649 -10.45 -15.21 -17.95
N TYR A 650 -11.22 -16.18 -18.48
CA TYR A 650 -12.30 -16.78 -17.70
C TYR A 650 -11.78 -17.54 -16.48
N ASP A 651 -10.86 -18.47 -16.68
CA ASP A 651 -10.35 -19.33 -15.61
C ASP A 651 -9.70 -18.53 -14.48
N SER A 652 -8.83 -17.59 -14.81
CA SER A 652 -8.13 -16.77 -13.80
C SER A 652 -9.10 -16.00 -12.90
N HIS A 653 -10.19 -15.44 -13.48
CA HIS A 653 -11.15 -14.70 -12.68
C HIS A 653 -11.96 -15.62 -11.73
N TYR A 654 -12.31 -16.82 -12.17
CA TYR A 654 -12.95 -17.81 -11.29
C TYR A 654 -11.99 -18.33 -10.21
N GLU A 655 -10.73 -18.60 -10.55
CA GLU A 655 -9.70 -19.05 -9.61
C GLU A 655 -9.33 -17.96 -8.58
N GLY A 656 -9.21 -16.71 -9.04
CA GLY A 656 -8.95 -15.57 -8.17
C GLY A 656 -10.05 -15.35 -7.14
N ALA A 657 -11.32 -15.35 -7.57
CA ALA A 657 -12.47 -15.23 -6.67
C ALA A 657 -12.56 -16.41 -5.68
N ALA A 658 -12.27 -17.63 -6.14
CA ALA A 658 -12.21 -18.81 -5.27
C ALA A 658 -11.09 -18.71 -4.23
N SER A 659 -9.93 -18.14 -4.61
CA SER A 659 -8.81 -17.88 -3.70
C SER A 659 -9.17 -16.86 -2.63
N ALA A 660 -9.86 -15.78 -2.98
CA ALA A 660 -10.37 -14.80 -2.01
C ALA A 660 -11.34 -15.44 -1.00
N ALA A 661 -12.26 -16.30 -1.46
CA ALA A 661 -13.14 -17.08 -0.58
C ALA A 661 -12.36 -18.09 0.29
N GLN A 662 -11.21 -18.61 -0.19
CA GLN A 662 -10.36 -19.49 0.59
C GLN A 662 -9.69 -18.75 1.76
N PHE A 663 -9.29 -17.48 1.60
CA PHE A 663 -8.72 -16.68 2.68
C PHE A 663 -9.67 -16.54 3.87
N VAL A 664 -10.98 -16.42 3.63
CA VAL A 664 -11.99 -16.38 4.69
C VAL A 664 -11.93 -17.66 5.53
N ARG A 665 -12.02 -18.84 4.90
CA ARG A 665 -12.01 -20.14 5.58
C ARG A 665 -10.71 -20.39 6.35
N GLU A 666 -9.58 -19.97 5.79
CA GLU A 666 -8.28 -20.09 6.44
C GLU A 666 -8.19 -19.18 7.67
N TRP A 667 -8.69 -17.94 7.57
CA TRP A 667 -8.74 -17.01 8.70
C TRP A 667 -9.68 -17.51 9.81
N GLU A 668 -10.87 -18.00 9.46
CA GLU A 668 -11.81 -18.61 10.40
C GLU A 668 -11.16 -19.72 11.24
N SER A 669 -10.30 -20.53 10.62
CA SER A 669 -9.58 -21.61 11.30
C SER A 669 -8.56 -21.13 12.34
N LEU A 670 -8.24 -19.84 12.37
CA LEU A 670 -7.36 -19.20 13.35
C LEU A 670 -8.10 -18.68 14.59
N LYS A 671 -9.42 -18.82 14.65
CA LYS A 671 -10.23 -18.39 15.80
C LYS A 671 -9.73 -19.02 17.10
N GLY A 672 -9.48 -18.17 18.09
CA GLY A 672 -8.94 -18.59 19.40
C GLY A 672 -7.44 -18.94 19.42
N ARG A 673 -6.73 -18.83 18.27
CA ARG A 673 -5.27 -19.06 18.17
C ARG A 673 -4.45 -17.79 17.99
N ILE A 674 -5.12 -16.68 17.67
CA ILE A 674 -4.52 -15.34 17.48
C ILE A 674 -5.26 -14.35 18.37
N ASP A 675 -4.73 -13.12 18.43
CA ASP A 675 -5.35 -12.02 19.16
C ASP A 675 -6.82 -11.83 18.70
N PRO A 676 -7.81 -11.84 19.61
CA PRO A 676 -9.22 -11.71 19.24
C PRO A 676 -9.53 -10.41 18.50
N ALA A 677 -8.89 -9.30 18.87
CA ALA A 677 -9.12 -8.02 18.19
C ALA A 677 -8.58 -8.02 16.75
N LEU A 678 -7.45 -8.69 16.51
CA LEU A 678 -6.93 -8.91 15.17
C LEU A 678 -7.86 -9.82 14.36
N TYR A 679 -8.33 -10.91 14.98
CA TYR A 679 -9.26 -11.84 14.32
C TYR A 679 -10.54 -11.14 13.87
N GLU A 680 -11.19 -10.41 14.78
CA GLU A 680 -12.45 -9.71 14.57
C GLU A 680 -12.32 -8.53 13.59
N ASN A 681 -11.16 -7.89 13.54
CA ASN A 681 -10.91 -6.81 12.58
C ASN A 681 -10.74 -7.35 11.15
N MET A 682 -10.05 -8.47 10.99
CA MET A 682 -9.70 -8.97 9.66
C MET A 682 -10.79 -9.82 9.01
N LEU A 683 -11.58 -10.58 9.76
CA LEU A 683 -12.60 -11.46 9.17
C LEU A 683 -13.57 -10.71 8.27
N PRO A 684 -14.24 -9.62 8.69
CA PRO A 684 -15.16 -8.88 7.83
C PRO A 684 -14.49 -8.30 6.56
N ARG A 685 -13.19 -7.97 6.63
CA ARG A 685 -12.44 -7.47 5.48
C ARG A 685 -12.20 -8.55 4.43
N LEU A 686 -11.89 -9.77 4.87
CA LEU A 686 -11.71 -10.92 3.99
C LEU A 686 -13.04 -11.36 3.38
N GLU A 687 -14.13 -11.34 4.15
CA GLU A 687 -15.49 -11.59 3.66
C GLU A 687 -15.88 -10.56 2.60
N TYR A 688 -15.61 -9.27 2.84
CA TYR A 688 -15.82 -8.22 1.87
C TYR A 688 -14.98 -8.45 0.60
N GLN A 689 -13.68 -8.75 0.73
CA GLN A 689 -12.81 -9.04 -0.41
C GLN A 689 -13.35 -10.21 -1.24
N ALA A 690 -13.80 -11.28 -0.59
CA ALA A 690 -14.38 -12.43 -1.29
C ALA A 690 -15.63 -12.05 -2.08
N GLY A 691 -16.48 -11.20 -1.53
CA GLY A 691 -17.68 -10.66 -2.22
C GLY A 691 -17.29 -9.75 -3.39
N HIS A 692 -16.35 -8.83 -3.20
CA HIS A 692 -15.91 -7.91 -4.24
C HIS A 692 -15.10 -8.60 -5.36
N ALA A 693 -14.39 -9.69 -5.05
CA ALA A 693 -13.75 -10.52 -6.07
C ALA A 693 -14.76 -11.19 -7.01
N ILE A 694 -15.99 -11.47 -6.53
CA ILE A 694 -17.11 -11.94 -7.37
C ILE A 694 -17.60 -10.82 -8.30
N VAL A 695 -17.69 -9.58 -7.80
CA VAL A 695 -18.05 -8.41 -8.63
C VAL A 695 -17.04 -8.24 -9.78
N TRP A 696 -15.74 -8.25 -9.48
CA TRP A 696 -14.68 -8.19 -10.46
C TRP A 696 -14.77 -9.33 -11.48
N ARG A 697 -14.88 -10.58 -11.00
CA ARG A 697 -15.04 -11.76 -11.85
C ARG A 697 -16.19 -11.59 -12.83
N ASP A 698 -17.38 -11.26 -12.30
CA ASP A 698 -18.57 -11.18 -13.11
C ASP A 698 -18.52 -10.05 -14.15
N ALA A 699 -17.98 -8.87 -13.74
CA ALA A 699 -17.80 -7.73 -14.64
C ALA A 699 -16.87 -8.08 -15.81
N VAL A 700 -15.66 -8.57 -15.52
CA VAL A 700 -14.66 -8.86 -16.55
C VAL A 700 -15.13 -10.01 -17.46
N VAL A 701 -15.64 -11.09 -16.87
CA VAL A 701 -16.11 -12.25 -17.63
C VAL A 701 -17.29 -11.90 -18.54
N GLN A 702 -18.27 -11.11 -18.06
CA GLN A 702 -19.40 -10.65 -18.87
C GLN A 702 -18.95 -9.74 -20.01
N TYR A 703 -18.01 -8.82 -19.72
CA TYR A 703 -17.49 -7.89 -20.70
C TYR A 703 -16.84 -8.64 -21.87
N PHE A 704 -15.90 -9.54 -21.59
CA PHE A 704 -15.20 -10.29 -22.62
C PHE A 704 -16.07 -11.32 -23.33
N LEU A 705 -17.03 -11.94 -22.65
CA LEU A 705 -18.02 -12.80 -23.30
C LEU A 705 -18.86 -12.04 -24.32
N LYS A 706 -19.35 -10.86 -23.94
CA LYS A 706 -20.17 -10.01 -24.82
C LYS A 706 -19.35 -9.48 -25.99
N LEU A 707 -18.09 -9.09 -25.75
CA LEU A 707 -17.24 -8.48 -26.77
C LEU A 707 -16.72 -9.50 -27.78
N SER A 708 -16.20 -10.64 -27.32
CA SER A 708 -15.61 -11.70 -28.15
C SER A 708 -16.67 -12.62 -28.77
N GLY A 709 -17.79 -12.81 -28.09
CA GLY A 709 -18.81 -13.81 -28.47
C GLY A 709 -18.35 -15.27 -28.27
N ILE A 710 -17.17 -15.51 -27.65
CA ILE A 710 -16.59 -16.84 -27.41
C ILE A 710 -17.02 -17.34 -26.04
N PRO A 711 -17.75 -18.49 -25.95
CA PRO A 711 -18.19 -19.02 -24.68
C PRO A 711 -17.04 -19.61 -23.86
N ASP A 712 -17.21 -19.60 -22.53
CA ASP A 712 -16.34 -20.33 -21.61
C ASP A 712 -16.47 -21.85 -21.84
N GLU A 713 -15.37 -22.56 -21.99
CA GLU A 713 -15.32 -24.01 -22.21
C GLU A 713 -15.98 -24.79 -21.05
N HIS A 714 -16.01 -24.22 -19.86
CA HIS A 714 -16.66 -24.79 -18.67
C HIS A 714 -18.13 -24.35 -18.48
N GLY A 715 -18.63 -23.49 -19.38
CA GLY A 715 -20.02 -23.03 -19.37
C GLY A 715 -20.41 -22.20 -18.13
N ARG A 716 -19.45 -21.54 -17.48
CA ARG A 716 -19.67 -20.70 -16.28
C ARG A 716 -20.05 -19.27 -16.65
N ALA A 717 -19.37 -18.70 -17.65
CA ALA A 717 -19.54 -17.30 -18.06
C ALA A 717 -20.97 -17.05 -18.55
N GLY A 718 -21.66 -16.07 -17.96
CA GLY A 718 -23.05 -15.73 -18.28
C GLY A 718 -24.10 -16.76 -17.86
N ASN A 719 -23.74 -17.79 -17.11
CA ASN A 719 -24.62 -18.86 -16.65
C ASN A 719 -24.69 -18.91 -15.12
N TYR A 720 -25.74 -18.34 -14.57
CA TYR A 720 -25.94 -18.21 -13.12
C TYR A 720 -27.27 -18.87 -12.70
N PRO A 721 -27.38 -20.22 -12.72
CA PRO A 721 -28.67 -20.94 -12.57
C PRO A 721 -29.30 -20.77 -11.18
N ASN A 722 -28.50 -20.37 -10.18
CA ASN A 722 -28.97 -20.17 -8.79
C ASN A 722 -29.22 -18.70 -8.45
N ARG A 723 -29.11 -17.81 -9.43
CA ARG A 723 -29.29 -16.36 -9.26
C ARG A 723 -30.75 -15.99 -9.60
N LEU A 724 -31.33 -15.18 -8.72
CA LEU A 724 -32.66 -14.58 -8.91
C LEU A 724 -32.45 -13.08 -9.00
N GLU A 725 -32.62 -12.53 -10.20
CA GLU A 725 -32.39 -11.12 -10.49
C GLU A 725 -33.45 -10.25 -9.80
N ALA A 726 -33.02 -9.09 -9.29
CA ALA A 726 -33.94 -8.24 -8.53
C ALA A 726 -34.95 -7.54 -9.43
N GLU A 727 -34.59 -7.22 -10.68
CA GLU A 727 -35.49 -6.61 -11.66
C GLU A 727 -36.59 -7.56 -12.16
N ASP A 728 -36.44 -8.89 -12.04
CA ASP A 728 -37.42 -9.91 -12.41
C ASP A 728 -38.41 -10.22 -11.28
N ALA A 729 -38.18 -9.66 -10.08
CA ALA A 729 -39.03 -9.90 -8.91
C ALA A 729 -40.27 -9.00 -8.88
N LYS A 730 -41.18 -9.29 -7.98
CA LYS A 730 -42.32 -8.40 -7.70
C LYS A 730 -41.86 -7.21 -6.87
N LEU A 731 -41.88 -6.01 -7.45
CA LEU A 731 -41.41 -4.78 -6.86
C LEU A 731 -42.52 -3.97 -6.20
N THR A 732 -42.27 -3.45 -5.00
CA THR A 732 -43.10 -2.47 -4.32
C THR A 732 -42.26 -1.29 -3.87
N GLY A 733 -42.39 -0.15 -4.52
CA GLY A 733 -41.64 1.08 -4.26
C GLY A 733 -40.25 1.11 -4.92
N TYR A 734 -39.62 -0.01 -5.22
CA TYR A 734 -38.42 -0.09 -6.03
C TYR A 734 -38.69 0.23 -7.50
N GLN A 735 -37.66 0.79 -8.16
CA GLN A 735 -37.64 1.02 -9.59
C GLN A 735 -36.40 0.34 -10.19
N VAL A 736 -36.55 -0.23 -11.40
CA VAL A 736 -35.44 -0.77 -12.16
C VAL A 736 -34.61 0.37 -12.73
N VAL A 737 -33.30 0.32 -12.57
CA VAL A 737 -32.33 1.32 -13.06
C VAL A 737 -31.26 0.62 -13.90
N ASP A 738 -30.82 1.29 -14.97
CA ASP A 738 -29.67 0.84 -15.74
C ASP A 738 -28.37 1.29 -15.05
N ILE A 739 -27.41 0.37 -14.94
CA ILE A 739 -26.09 0.63 -14.34
C ILE A 739 -25.11 1.01 -15.45
N LYS A 740 -24.20 1.92 -15.12
CA LYS A 740 -23.12 2.35 -16.01
C LYS A 740 -21.81 2.48 -15.22
N PRO A 741 -20.75 1.82 -15.71
CA PRO A 741 -20.72 0.92 -16.86
C PRO A 741 -21.60 -0.33 -16.66
N TRP A 742 -22.10 -0.91 -17.75
CA TRP A 742 -23.14 -1.95 -17.68
C TRP A 742 -22.67 -3.27 -17.05
N GLU A 743 -21.39 -3.55 -17.13
CA GLU A 743 -20.78 -4.76 -16.57
C GLU A 743 -20.72 -4.77 -15.04
N ASP A 744 -20.94 -3.64 -14.38
CA ASP A 744 -20.88 -3.50 -12.92
C ASP A 744 -22.09 -4.08 -12.19
N ALA A 745 -23.10 -4.51 -12.92
CA ALA A 745 -24.25 -5.22 -12.37
C ALA A 745 -24.66 -6.39 -13.27
N SER A 746 -25.35 -7.35 -12.70
CA SER A 746 -25.94 -8.46 -13.45
C SER A 746 -26.87 -7.91 -14.52
N ARG A 747 -26.69 -8.34 -15.77
CA ARG A 747 -27.45 -7.85 -16.95
C ARG A 747 -27.43 -6.32 -17.14
N GLY A 748 -26.55 -5.59 -16.47
CA GLY A 748 -26.44 -4.12 -16.52
C GLY A 748 -27.58 -3.39 -15.81
N LYS A 749 -28.25 -4.03 -14.85
CA LYS A 749 -29.42 -3.49 -14.17
C LYS A 749 -29.36 -3.72 -12.66
N ALA A 750 -30.07 -2.89 -11.93
CA ALA A 750 -30.34 -3.06 -10.51
C ALA A 750 -31.72 -2.47 -10.16
N ILE A 751 -32.18 -2.68 -8.95
CA ILE A 751 -33.33 -1.96 -8.40
C ILE A 751 -32.89 -0.95 -7.36
N SER A 752 -33.53 0.21 -7.37
CA SER A 752 -33.20 1.34 -6.47
C SER A 752 -34.48 1.87 -5.81
N CYS A 753 -34.41 2.09 -4.49
CA CYS A 753 -35.49 2.69 -3.70
C CYS A 753 -35.30 4.20 -3.64
N THR A 754 -35.98 4.95 -4.49
CA THR A 754 -35.90 6.42 -4.49
C THR A 754 -36.67 7.01 -3.31
N GLN A 755 -36.07 7.98 -2.62
CA GLN A 755 -36.76 8.75 -1.58
C GLN A 755 -37.98 9.49 -2.17
N GLY A 756 -39.07 9.53 -1.41
CA GLY A 756 -40.21 10.39 -1.73
C GLY A 756 -39.84 11.89 -1.63
N PRO A 757 -40.72 12.79 -2.13
CA PRO A 757 -40.49 14.25 -2.05
C PRO A 757 -40.17 14.69 -0.61
N GLN A 758 -39.22 15.62 -0.49
CA GLN A 758 -38.73 16.14 0.79
C GLN A 758 -39.87 16.41 1.81
N GLY A 759 -39.85 15.69 2.96
CA GLY A 759 -40.78 15.90 4.09
C GLY A 759 -41.78 14.77 4.37
N GLY A 760 -41.73 13.64 3.64
CA GLY A 760 -42.56 12.45 3.93
C GLY A 760 -41.90 11.48 4.92
N ALA A 761 -42.71 10.58 5.52
CA ALA A 761 -42.23 9.48 6.33
C ALA A 761 -41.19 8.65 5.56
N GLN A 762 -40.17 8.12 6.27
CA GLN A 762 -39.13 7.27 5.71
C GLN A 762 -39.78 6.15 4.90
N ARG A 763 -39.53 6.07 3.60
CA ARG A 763 -40.20 5.16 2.68
C ARG A 763 -39.39 3.85 2.69
N SER A 764 -40.08 2.73 2.99
CA SER A 764 -39.50 1.41 2.71
C SER A 764 -39.92 0.92 1.33
N CYS A 765 -39.04 0.20 0.66
CA CYS A 765 -39.34 -0.51 -0.59
C CYS A 765 -39.17 -2.01 -0.35
N SER A 766 -39.83 -2.84 -1.14
CA SER A 766 -39.65 -4.29 -1.04
C SER A 766 -39.64 -4.97 -2.40
N THR A 767 -38.85 -6.03 -2.48
CA THR A 767 -38.79 -6.95 -3.62
C THR A 767 -39.12 -8.37 -3.14
N GLU A 768 -39.83 -9.16 -3.95
CA GLU A 768 -40.35 -10.48 -3.54
C GLU A 768 -40.23 -11.48 -4.70
N TRP A 769 -39.57 -12.61 -4.42
CA TRP A 769 -39.48 -13.77 -5.33
C TRP A 769 -40.28 -14.94 -4.79
N VAL A 770 -40.87 -15.75 -5.68
CA VAL A 770 -41.47 -17.04 -5.33
C VAL A 770 -40.45 -18.13 -5.62
N TYR A 771 -40.01 -18.81 -4.57
CA TYR A 771 -39.06 -19.89 -4.71
C TYR A 771 -39.69 -21.14 -5.28
N ASN A 772 -39.11 -21.74 -6.33
CA ASN A 772 -39.63 -22.92 -7.02
C ASN A 772 -38.61 -24.08 -7.08
N GLY A 773 -37.50 -23.97 -6.35
CA GLY A 773 -36.45 -25.00 -6.34
C GLY A 773 -36.68 -26.12 -5.33
N ALA A 774 -35.69 -26.96 -5.09
CA ALA A 774 -35.75 -28.09 -4.19
C ALA A 774 -35.89 -27.65 -2.71
N ALA A 775 -36.71 -28.36 -1.93
CA ALA A 775 -36.85 -28.13 -0.49
C ALA A 775 -35.56 -28.53 0.24
N ARG A 776 -34.81 -27.52 0.76
CA ARG A 776 -33.55 -27.70 1.52
C ARG A 776 -33.12 -26.40 2.15
N ASN A 777 -32.04 -26.44 2.95
CA ASN A 777 -31.41 -25.25 3.48
C ASN A 777 -30.44 -24.64 2.46
N TYR A 778 -30.48 -23.34 2.38
CA TYR A 778 -29.60 -22.52 1.51
C TYR A 778 -28.90 -21.43 2.29
N ASP A 779 -27.70 -21.10 1.86
CA ASP A 779 -27.07 -19.82 2.13
C ASP A 779 -27.55 -18.85 1.05
N ILE A 780 -28.20 -17.76 1.46
CA ILE A 780 -28.72 -16.72 0.56
C ILE A 780 -27.72 -15.59 0.54
N ALA A 781 -27.02 -15.42 -0.58
CA ALA A 781 -26.16 -14.28 -0.81
C ALA A 781 -26.92 -13.16 -1.52
N ILE A 782 -26.92 -11.98 -0.97
CA ILE A 782 -27.59 -10.79 -1.49
C ILE A 782 -26.53 -9.84 -2.04
N GLN A 783 -26.57 -9.56 -3.34
CA GLN A 783 -25.74 -8.55 -3.97
C GLN A 783 -26.45 -7.20 -3.89
N TYR A 784 -25.81 -6.21 -3.25
CA TYR A 784 -26.39 -4.90 -3.02
C TYR A 784 -25.31 -3.82 -3.17
N PHE A 785 -25.72 -2.55 -3.14
CA PHE A 785 -24.81 -1.41 -3.22
C PHE A 785 -24.79 -0.66 -1.88
N ASP A 786 -23.56 -0.29 -1.45
CA ASP A 786 -23.29 0.49 -0.24
C ASP A 786 -22.68 1.82 -0.65
N LEU A 787 -23.50 2.87 -0.73
CA LEU A 787 -23.10 4.16 -1.29
C LEU A 787 -22.43 5.05 -0.25
N GLN A 788 -21.47 5.83 -0.70
CA GLN A 788 -20.81 6.82 0.15
C GLN A 788 -21.78 7.88 0.67
N GLY A 789 -21.92 7.98 1.99
CA GLY A 789 -22.61 9.07 2.68
C GLY A 789 -24.04 8.78 3.13
N GLY A 790 -24.47 7.52 3.08
CA GLY A 790 -25.73 7.03 3.66
C GLY A 790 -25.52 5.73 4.42
N VAL A 791 -26.55 5.24 5.11
CA VAL A 791 -26.58 3.93 5.78
C VAL A 791 -27.95 3.31 5.55
N ALA A 792 -28.15 2.76 4.35
CA ALA A 792 -29.36 2.02 4.04
C ALA A 792 -29.50 0.76 4.90
N LYS A 793 -30.74 0.32 5.15
CA LYS A 793 -31.03 -0.86 5.96
C LYS A 793 -31.83 -1.85 5.18
N PHE A 794 -31.57 -3.13 5.44
CA PHE A 794 -32.21 -4.23 4.75
C PHE A 794 -32.71 -5.28 5.73
N THR A 795 -33.83 -5.94 5.36
CA THR A 795 -34.38 -7.06 6.11
C THR A 795 -34.83 -8.17 5.14
N LEU A 796 -34.31 -9.39 5.33
CA LEU A 796 -34.73 -10.59 4.58
C LEU A 796 -35.74 -11.37 5.38
N THR A 797 -36.89 -11.71 4.74
CA THR A 797 -37.90 -12.57 5.29
C THR A 797 -38.28 -13.71 4.33
N VAL A 798 -38.71 -14.83 4.88
CA VAL A 798 -39.34 -15.95 4.13
C VAL A 798 -40.73 -16.13 4.69
N ASN A 799 -41.77 -15.99 3.85
CA ASN A 799 -43.19 -16.04 4.25
C ASN A 799 -43.50 -15.09 5.41
N ASP A 800 -43.01 -13.87 5.34
CA ASP A 800 -43.13 -12.82 6.37
C ASP A 800 -42.47 -13.15 7.74
N GLN A 801 -41.68 -14.21 7.81
CA GLN A 801 -40.88 -14.55 9.01
C GLN A 801 -39.40 -14.21 8.77
N SER A 802 -38.71 -13.75 9.83
CA SER A 802 -37.25 -13.46 9.74
C SER A 802 -36.50 -14.71 9.26
N ALA A 803 -35.60 -14.51 8.29
CA ALA A 803 -34.76 -15.57 7.72
C ALA A 803 -33.60 -16.02 8.63
N GLY A 804 -33.48 -15.50 9.83
CA GLY A 804 -32.42 -15.87 10.79
C GLY A 804 -31.69 -14.69 11.42
N PRO A 805 -30.64 -14.95 12.19
CA PRO A 805 -29.90 -13.88 12.90
C PRO A 805 -29.26 -12.84 11.98
N ALA A 806 -28.82 -13.25 10.80
CA ALA A 806 -28.20 -12.36 9.80
C ALA A 806 -29.22 -11.72 8.84
N ALA A 807 -30.55 -11.90 9.07
CA ALA A 807 -31.59 -11.38 8.19
C ALA A 807 -31.72 -9.84 8.18
N ASN A 808 -31.08 -9.16 9.12
CA ASN A 808 -31.05 -7.69 9.19
C ASN A 808 -29.61 -7.22 9.05
N TRP A 809 -29.34 -6.31 8.10
CA TRP A 809 -28.03 -5.71 7.92
C TRP A 809 -28.14 -4.25 7.50
N SER A 810 -27.03 -3.56 7.52
CA SER A 810 -26.90 -2.16 7.10
C SER A 810 -25.80 -2.02 6.08
N ALA A 811 -25.97 -1.11 5.13
CA ALA A 811 -24.93 -0.63 4.24
C ALA A 811 -24.13 0.45 4.97
N ASP A 812 -23.17 0.06 5.80
CA ASP A 812 -22.42 0.96 6.70
C ASP A 812 -20.92 1.03 6.42
N ALA A 813 -20.45 0.36 5.36
CA ALA A 813 -19.07 0.39 4.93
C ALA A 813 -18.69 1.69 4.21
N SER A 814 -19.69 2.46 3.74
CA SER A 814 -19.50 3.73 3.02
C SER A 814 -18.44 3.60 1.94
N LEU A 815 -18.71 2.75 0.94
CA LEU A 815 -17.77 2.43 -0.13
C LEU A 815 -17.52 3.63 -1.06
N PRO A 816 -16.43 3.65 -1.83
CA PRO A 816 -15.86 4.89 -2.35
C PRO A 816 -16.59 5.53 -3.54
N ASN A 817 -17.85 5.22 -3.81
CA ASN A 817 -18.63 5.88 -4.87
C ASN A 817 -20.01 6.34 -4.38
N ARG A 818 -20.53 7.42 -4.95
CA ARG A 818 -21.87 7.96 -4.65
C ARG A 818 -22.93 7.52 -5.65
N HIS A 819 -22.52 6.88 -6.70
CA HIS A 819 -23.39 6.30 -7.74
C HIS A 819 -23.30 4.79 -7.70
N LEU A 820 -24.32 4.11 -8.21
CA LEU A 820 -24.32 2.65 -8.32
C LEU A 820 -23.24 2.22 -9.31
N HIS A 821 -22.21 1.55 -8.81
CA HIS A 821 -20.99 1.21 -9.55
C HIS A 821 -20.35 -0.06 -8.99
N GLY A 822 -19.45 -0.71 -9.73
CA GLY A 822 -18.69 -1.84 -9.24
C GLY A 822 -17.89 -1.57 -7.97
N ASP A 823 -17.47 -0.31 -7.74
CA ASP A 823 -16.75 0.14 -6.55
C ASP A 823 -17.50 -0.02 -5.24
N ASN A 824 -18.82 0.08 -5.27
CA ASN A 824 -19.69 0.00 -4.11
C ASN A 824 -20.68 -1.15 -4.15
N SER A 825 -20.54 -2.04 -5.13
CA SER A 825 -21.26 -3.32 -5.16
C SER A 825 -20.62 -4.27 -4.15
N THR A 826 -21.44 -4.84 -3.27
CA THR A 826 -21.00 -5.70 -2.17
C THR A 826 -21.99 -6.81 -1.88
N ARG A 827 -21.67 -7.72 -0.98
CA ARG A 827 -22.44 -8.94 -0.75
C ARG A 827 -22.69 -9.17 0.74
N HIS A 828 -23.94 -9.51 1.07
CA HIS A 828 -24.33 -9.98 2.40
C HIS A 828 -24.83 -11.42 2.30
N ILE A 829 -24.49 -12.26 3.28
CA ILE A 829 -24.90 -13.68 3.29
C ILE A 829 -25.78 -13.96 4.51
N VAL A 830 -26.97 -14.51 4.25
CA VAL A 830 -27.84 -15.05 5.29
C VAL A 830 -27.73 -16.58 5.24
N PRO A 831 -27.05 -17.21 6.21
CA PRO A 831 -26.74 -18.63 6.15
C PRO A 831 -27.91 -19.49 6.60
N ASN A 832 -27.96 -20.72 6.05
CA ASN A 832 -28.79 -21.83 6.52
C ASN A 832 -30.31 -21.56 6.57
N VAL A 833 -30.83 -20.87 5.54
CA VAL A 833 -32.26 -20.56 5.40
C VAL A 833 -33.00 -21.75 4.81
N GLU A 834 -34.03 -22.29 5.50
CA GLU A 834 -34.89 -23.35 4.95
C GLU A 834 -35.81 -22.78 3.89
N LEU A 835 -35.79 -23.35 2.68
CA LEU A 835 -36.68 -22.98 1.57
C LEU A 835 -37.42 -24.21 1.03
N LYS A 836 -38.71 -24.00 0.68
CA LYS A 836 -39.60 -24.98 0.04
C LYS A 836 -40.28 -24.38 -1.20
N PRO A 837 -40.62 -25.16 -2.21
CA PRO A 837 -41.36 -24.65 -3.36
C PRO A 837 -42.64 -23.91 -2.92
N GLY A 838 -42.80 -22.68 -3.45
CA GLY A 838 -43.91 -21.79 -3.11
C GLY A 838 -43.56 -20.75 -2.03
N ASP A 839 -42.42 -20.85 -1.34
CA ASP A 839 -42.01 -19.85 -0.34
C ASP A 839 -41.76 -18.49 -0.99
N ALA A 840 -42.22 -17.42 -0.32
CA ALA A 840 -41.97 -16.06 -0.70
C ALA A 840 -40.70 -15.56 -0.01
N ILE A 841 -39.66 -15.31 -0.79
CA ILE A 841 -38.42 -14.66 -0.33
C ILE A 841 -38.59 -13.15 -0.54
N ARG A 842 -38.55 -12.36 0.53
CA ARG A 842 -38.75 -10.92 0.45
C ARG A 842 -37.60 -10.16 1.10
N ILE A 843 -37.12 -9.13 0.40
CA ILE A 843 -36.19 -8.14 0.96
C ILE A 843 -36.88 -6.78 1.04
N GLU A 844 -36.88 -6.20 2.23
CA GLU A 844 -37.27 -4.82 2.47
C GLU A 844 -35.99 -3.96 2.60
N GLY A 845 -35.93 -2.83 1.84
CA GLY A 845 -34.86 -1.84 1.88
C GLY A 845 -35.39 -0.49 2.35
N ILE A 846 -34.66 0.15 3.25
CA ILE A 846 -34.94 1.50 3.77
C ILE A 846 -33.77 2.38 3.38
N PRO A 847 -33.94 3.32 2.43
CA PRO A 847 -32.88 4.21 1.97
C PRO A 847 -32.53 5.24 3.05
N ASP A 848 -31.28 5.71 3.03
CA ASP A 848 -30.79 6.78 3.91
C ASP A 848 -29.90 7.77 3.14
N GLY A 849 -30.31 9.05 3.10
CA GLY A 849 -29.57 10.10 2.40
C GLY A 849 -29.31 9.75 0.93
N PRO A 850 -28.08 9.71 0.46
CA PRO A 850 -27.75 9.31 -0.91
C PRO A 850 -27.89 7.80 -1.15
N ASP A 851 -27.85 6.99 -0.10
CA ASP A 851 -27.94 5.52 -0.24
C ASP A 851 -29.38 5.12 -0.51
N SER A 852 -29.63 4.61 -1.72
CA SER A 852 -30.94 4.28 -2.26
C SER A 852 -31.38 2.85 -1.92
N ALA A 853 -30.71 2.14 -1.00
CA ALA A 853 -30.98 0.73 -0.67
C ALA A 853 -31.04 -0.15 -1.92
N ALA A 854 -30.10 0.00 -2.85
CA ALA A 854 -30.15 -0.66 -4.14
C ALA A 854 -29.72 -2.14 -4.06
N LEU A 855 -30.37 -2.99 -4.88
CA LEU A 855 -30.12 -4.43 -4.95
C LEU A 855 -29.93 -4.85 -6.41
N ASP A 856 -29.01 -5.79 -6.64
CA ASP A 856 -28.74 -6.40 -7.94
C ASP A 856 -29.45 -7.75 -8.06
N TYR A 857 -29.09 -8.72 -7.23
CA TYR A 857 -29.69 -10.08 -7.25
C TYR A 857 -29.54 -10.77 -5.90
N ILE A 858 -30.22 -11.93 -5.75
CA ILE A 858 -29.90 -12.93 -4.74
C ILE A 858 -29.37 -14.20 -5.39
N GLU A 859 -28.46 -14.89 -4.72
CA GLU A 859 -27.90 -16.16 -5.18
C GLU A 859 -28.06 -17.24 -4.11
N LEU A 860 -28.64 -18.40 -4.49
CA LEU A 860 -28.96 -19.48 -3.58
C LEU A 860 -27.94 -20.59 -3.68
N SER A 861 -27.11 -20.75 -2.66
CA SER A 861 -26.16 -21.86 -2.56
C SER A 861 -26.65 -22.89 -1.54
N PRO A 862 -26.64 -24.20 -1.85
CA PRO A 862 -26.97 -25.22 -0.86
C PRO A 862 -26.10 -25.04 0.39
N ALA A 863 -26.75 -24.91 1.56
CA ALA A 863 -26.03 -24.78 2.82
C ALA A 863 -25.15 -26.03 3.01
N THR A 864 -23.84 -25.77 3.18
CA THR A 864 -22.92 -26.83 3.56
C THR A 864 -23.16 -27.15 5.02
N ASN A 865 -23.60 -28.39 5.31
CA ASN A 865 -23.62 -28.89 6.67
C ASN A 865 -22.19 -28.85 7.22
N SER A 866 -21.80 -27.72 7.81
CA SER A 866 -20.57 -27.65 8.57
C SER A 866 -20.77 -28.46 9.87
N PRO A 867 -19.98 -29.47 10.16
CA PRO A 867 -20.07 -30.23 11.42
C PRO A 867 -19.41 -29.41 12.54
N LEU A 868 -19.93 -28.23 12.88
CA LEU A 868 -19.48 -27.42 13.99
C LEU A 868 -20.51 -27.31 15.13
N ASN A 869 -21.39 -28.36 15.28
CA ASN A 869 -22.18 -28.51 16.50
C ASN A 869 -22.29 -30.00 16.89
N SER A 870 -21.18 -30.59 17.32
CA SER A 870 -21.19 -31.74 18.20
C SER A 870 -19.92 -31.74 19.05
N HIS A 871 -20.09 -31.31 20.26
CA HIS A 871 -19.33 -31.39 21.52
C HIS A 871 -18.52 -30.15 21.91
#